data_b026169b9080243cde131542f0af5b90
#
_entry.id   b026169b9080243cde131542f0af5b90
#
_cell.length_a   1.000
_cell.length_b   1.000
_cell.length_c   1.000
_cell.angle_alpha   90.00
_cell.angle_beta   90.00
_cell.angle_gamma   90.00
#
_symmetry.space_group_name_H-M   'P 1'
#
loop_
_entity.id
_entity.type
_entity.pdbx_description
1 polymer ?
#
loop_
_entity_poly.entity_id
_entity_poly.type
_entity_poly.pdbx_seq_one_letter_code
_entity_poly.pdbx_strand_id
1 'polypeptide(L)'
;MYPDGLCKLDDHTWSKCIEFEDVNYQLAKPDDQTAIFEALCDMYNAHDASIGMQLSLVSRRMNREDFVKRIEIAAQGDHFDHIRELYTQMLRKQLERGNNGLIKTKYLTLTIEARDSKTARARFSRIVMDALNHFKVMGALAKELGGKEWLEMLHGILHPDGERFAFEWSWLAPSGLSVQDFIASSSFRFGEARKFTMADKFCAVSFLQISAPEMDDRMLTELLDTDSGLLVSLHIRSMDQNEAIKTVKRKITDIDSMKIDAQKKAVREGFDMDIIPTDLATYAGEAKNILRDLQSRNERMFLMTFLVVNFADSRQKLENDLLRAASVAQKYNCSLVRLDFQQEDGFVSALPLGVNRIKIQRGLTTSAVAVFVPFTTQEIFHGGEALYYGLNATSGNMILADRKKLKTPNGMILGTPGSGKSFSAKRSIVGVFLNTKDDILICDPEAEYFPLVNRLEGQVIKISPTSTQYVNPMDINLNYSEDDNPLALKSDFILSFCELAAGGRNGLEPVEKTVIDRAVRIVYRPYIADPRPENMPLLEDLYDEIKRQPEPEAQRIAAALELYVHGSLNVFNHRTNVDINNRIVCFDIKELGKQLKSLGMLVIQDQVWNRVSQNRDQGKSTWYFVDEFHLLLRGEVGSWSVEIWKRFRKWGGIPTGITQNIKDLLSSPEIENIFENSDFVYLLNQASGDRKILCERLNISNQQAAHISNAGPGEGLIFFGNVILPFVDDFPKDNKLYSIMTTKLGETRKGENEHE
;
A
#
# COMPACT_ATOMS: atom_id res chain seq x y z
N MET A 1 20.76 25.48 -12.43
CA MET A 1 19.41 24.97 -12.12
C MET A 1 18.40 26.12 -12.25
N TYR A 2 17.25 25.89 -12.88
CA TYR A 2 16.15 26.84 -13.00
C TYR A 2 14.95 26.42 -12.13
N PRO A 3 14.05 27.36 -11.78
CA PRO A 3 12.87 27.03 -10.95
C PRO A 3 11.96 25.95 -11.52
N ASP A 4 11.87 25.86 -12.84
CA ASP A 4 11.08 24.86 -13.58
C ASP A 4 11.77 23.48 -13.70
N GLY A 5 12.83 23.23 -12.96
CA GLY A 5 13.57 21.97 -12.99
C GLY A 5 14.43 21.77 -14.23
N LEU A 6 14.65 22.78 -15.07
CA LEU A 6 15.64 22.70 -16.13
C LEU A 6 17.06 22.89 -15.56
N CYS A 7 17.96 21.94 -15.79
CA CYS A 7 19.34 22.05 -15.37
C CYS A 7 20.26 22.25 -16.57
N LYS A 8 21.11 23.28 -16.54
CA LYS A 8 22.19 23.49 -17.51
C LYS A 8 23.44 22.77 -17.00
N LEU A 9 23.97 21.81 -17.73
CA LEU A 9 25.15 21.03 -17.38
C LEU A 9 26.43 21.65 -17.95
N ASP A 10 26.37 22.02 -19.22
CA ASP A 10 27.40 22.77 -19.93
C ASP A 10 26.75 23.74 -20.95
N ASP A 11 27.55 24.26 -21.92
CA ASP A 11 27.03 25.27 -22.86
C ASP A 11 25.94 24.76 -23.79
N HIS A 12 25.89 23.46 -24.03
CA HIS A 12 24.94 22.84 -24.98
C HIS A 12 24.10 21.72 -24.36
N THR A 13 24.44 21.24 -23.19
CA THR A 13 23.80 20.07 -22.56
C THR A 13 22.87 20.49 -21.44
N TRP A 14 21.67 19.98 -21.49
CA TRP A 14 20.58 20.27 -20.56
C TRP A 14 19.97 18.98 -20.03
N SER A 15 19.50 19.00 -18.81
CA SER A 15 18.82 17.85 -18.21
C SER A 15 17.55 18.23 -17.46
N LYS A 16 16.64 17.24 -17.32
CA LYS A 16 15.45 17.24 -16.48
C LYS A 16 15.31 15.94 -15.73
N CYS A 17 14.75 15.98 -14.55
CA CYS A 17 14.61 14.84 -13.66
C CYS A 17 13.14 14.52 -13.38
N ILE A 18 12.80 13.24 -13.41
CA ILE A 18 11.50 12.66 -13.07
C ILE A 18 11.69 11.78 -11.85
N GLU A 19 10.92 11.99 -10.80
CA GLU A 19 10.78 11.05 -9.69
C GLU A 19 9.67 10.06 -10.00
N PHE A 20 9.86 8.77 -9.70
CA PHE A 20 8.84 7.75 -9.89
C PHE A 20 8.76 6.80 -8.70
N GLU A 21 7.54 6.31 -8.47
CA GLU A 21 7.24 5.38 -7.39
C GLU A 21 7.47 3.92 -7.80
N ASP A 22 7.43 3.03 -6.82
CA ASP A 22 7.60 1.60 -7.02
C ASP A 22 6.33 0.95 -7.57
N VAL A 23 6.51 -0.16 -8.28
CA VAL A 23 5.47 -1.09 -8.67
C VAL A 23 5.76 -2.43 -8.02
N ASN A 24 4.75 -3.17 -7.63
CA ASN A 24 4.93 -4.47 -6.98
C ASN A 24 5.30 -5.57 -8.00
N TYR A 25 6.46 -5.37 -8.66
CA TYR A 25 6.93 -6.25 -9.74
C TYR A 25 7.27 -7.65 -9.23
N GLN A 26 8.02 -7.75 -8.12
CA GLN A 26 8.53 -9.02 -7.61
C GLN A 26 7.43 -10.02 -7.19
N LEU A 27 6.30 -9.51 -6.74
CA LEU A 27 5.17 -10.31 -6.27
C LEU A 27 4.02 -10.38 -7.29
N ALA A 28 4.16 -9.75 -8.45
CA ALA A 28 3.15 -9.75 -9.52
C ALA A 28 3.01 -11.14 -10.18
N LYS A 29 1.91 -11.35 -10.90
CA LYS A 29 1.74 -12.54 -11.74
C LYS A 29 2.72 -12.54 -12.90
N PRO A 30 3.11 -13.71 -13.44
CA PRO A 30 4.03 -13.79 -14.58
C PRO A 30 3.59 -12.95 -15.78
N ASP A 31 2.30 -12.91 -16.09
CA ASP A 31 1.76 -12.13 -17.21
C ASP A 31 1.90 -10.62 -16.94
N ASP A 32 1.66 -10.16 -15.70
CA ASP A 32 1.84 -8.77 -15.30
C ASP A 32 3.31 -8.38 -15.28
N GLN A 33 4.20 -9.28 -14.81
CA GLN A 33 5.65 -9.07 -14.86
C GLN A 33 6.13 -8.91 -16.31
N THR A 34 5.63 -9.76 -17.21
CA THR A 34 5.95 -9.67 -18.65
C THR A 34 5.46 -8.35 -19.24
N ALA A 35 4.24 -7.92 -18.92
CA ALA A 35 3.67 -6.65 -19.41
C ALA A 35 4.47 -5.42 -18.90
N ILE A 36 4.89 -5.42 -17.63
CA ILE A 36 5.75 -4.36 -17.08
C ILE A 36 7.13 -4.36 -17.76
N PHE A 37 7.71 -5.54 -17.96
CA PHE A 37 9.00 -5.69 -18.64
C PHE A 37 8.95 -5.20 -20.09
N GLU A 38 7.92 -5.57 -20.85
CA GLU A 38 7.70 -5.10 -22.21
C GLU A 38 7.50 -3.58 -22.26
N ALA A 39 6.70 -3.01 -21.35
CA ALA A 39 6.51 -1.57 -21.26
C ALA A 39 7.82 -0.81 -20.92
N LEU A 40 8.70 -1.42 -20.12
CA LEU A 40 10.04 -0.88 -19.84
C LEU A 40 10.94 -0.94 -21.10
N CYS A 41 10.89 -2.02 -21.86
CA CYS A 41 11.57 -2.12 -23.15
C CYS A 41 11.09 -1.03 -24.13
N ASP A 42 9.79 -0.82 -24.22
CA ASP A 42 9.18 0.23 -25.06
C ASP A 42 9.60 1.62 -24.63
N MET A 43 9.69 1.89 -23.32
CA MET A 43 10.19 3.16 -22.80
C MET A 43 11.64 3.42 -23.25
N TYR A 44 12.53 2.42 -23.16
CA TYR A 44 13.90 2.59 -23.64
C TYR A 44 13.94 2.79 -25.16
N ASN A 45 13.16 2.02 -25.91
CA ASN A 45 13.09 2.12 -27.36
C ASN A 45 12.44 3.42 -27.87
N ALA A 46 11.66 4.12 -27.07
CA ALA A 46 11.07 5.41 -27.44
C ALA A 46 12.11 6.52 -27.61
N HIS A 47 13.31 6.39 -27.02
CA HIS A 47 14.34 7.41 -27.01
C HIS A 47 15.44 7.10 -28.03
N ASP A 48 15.77 8.09 -28.85
CA ASP A 48 16.84 7.99 -29.85
C ASP A 48 18.23 8.31 -29.25
N ALA A 49 19.29 8.18 -30.07
CA ALA A 49 20.66 8.43 -29.64
C ALA A 49 20.97 9.87 -29.20
N SER A 50 20.06 10.84 -29.48
CA SER A 50 20.20 12.23 -29.05
C SER A 50 19.76 12.48 -27.62
N ILE A 51 19.12 11.48 -26.98
CA ILE A 51 18.62 11.56 -25.63
C ILE A 51 19.44 10.62 -24.74
N GLY A 52 20.09 11.18 -23.72
CA GLY A 52 20.73 10.41 -22.65
C GLY A 52 19.73 10.11 -21.55
N MET A 53 19.79 8.92 -21.01
CA MET A 53 18.98 8.50 -19.85
C MET A 53 19.89 8.11 -18.70
N GLN A 54 19.58 8.56 -17.50
CA GLN A 54 20.22 8.10 -16.28
C GLN A 54 19.14 7.65 -15.31
N LEU A 55 19.13 6.37 -14.99
CA LEU A 55 18.29 5.80 -13.94
C LEU A 55 19.08 5.84 -12.64
N SER A 56 18.57 6.53 -11.62
CA SER A 56 19.22 6.66 -10.31
C SER A 56 18.31 6.13 -9.20
N LEU A 57 18.85 5.23 -8.39
CA LEU A 57 18.17 4.57 -7.29
C LEU A 57 18.94 4.89 -6.02
N VAL A 58 18.30 5.61 -5.10
CA VAL A 58 18.92 6.10 -3.87
C VAL A 58 18.32 5.35 -2.70
N SER A 59 19.13 4.57 -1.99
CA SER A 59 18.78 3.98 -0.71
C SER A 59 19.48 4.77 0.40
N ARG A 60 18.70 5.45 1.24
CA ARG A 60 19.25 6.24 2.34
C ARG A 60 18.50 5.99 3.63
N ARG A 61 19.17 6.08 4.76
CA ARG A 61 18.51 6.08 6.06
C ARG A 61 17.83 7.44 6.27
N MET A 62 16.55 7.40 6.66
CA MET A 62 15.89 8.59 7.16
C MET A 62 16.54 9.01 8.47
N ASN A 63 16.62 10.32 8.72
CA ASN A 63 17.01 10.80 10.05
C ASN A 63 16.07 10.20 11.10
N ARG A 64 16.66 9.47 12.06
CA ARG A 64 15.90 8.76 13.10
C ARG A 64 14.98 9.69 13.89
N GLU A 65 15.42 10.92 14.14
CA GLU A 65 14.60 11.90 14.88
C GLU A 65 13.38 12.36 14.07
N ASP A 66 13.55 12.61 12.77
CA ASP A 66 12.45 13.03 11.91
C ASP A 66 11.47 11.87 11.65
N PHE A 67 11.98 10.64 11.58
CA PHE A 67 11.13 9.46 11.47
C PHE A 67 10.33 9.23 12.75
N VAL A 68 10.97 9.28 13.92
CA VAL A 68 10.32 9.14 15.22
C VAL A 68 9.23 10.21 15.38
N LYS A 69 9.50 11.47 15.03
CA LYS A 69 8.49 12.55 15.07
C LYS A 69 7.27 12.30 14.17
N ARG A 70 7.44 11.56 13.06
CA ARG A 70 6.32 11.23 12.16
C ARG A 70 5.44 10.09 12.67
N ILE A 71 5.98 9.19 13.47
CA ILE A 71 5.26 8.05 14.04
C ILE A 71 4.80 8.31 15.48
N GLU A 72 5.35 9.31 16.14
CA GLU A 72 5.03 9.64 17.54
C GLU A 72 3.65 10.28 17.63
N ILE A 73 2.82 9.73 18.52
CA ILE A 73 1.52 10.31 18.81
C ILE A 73 1.72 11.37 19.88
N ALA A 74 1.48 12.65 19.53
CA ALA A 74 1.65 13.77 20.43
C ALA A 74 0.70 13.68 21.65
N ALA A 75 1.23 14.01 22.82
CA ALA A 75 0.43 14.17 24.02
C ALA A 75 -0.63 15.27 23.82
N GLN A 76 -1.85 15.04 24.29
CA GLN A 76 -2.97 15.98 24.15
C GLN A 76 -3.35 16.65 25.51
N GLY A 77 -2.66 16.28 26.59
CA GLY A 77 -2.92 16.80 27.94
C GLY A 77 -4.14 16.18 28.63
N ASP A 78 -4.63 15.04 28.11
CA ASP A 78 -5.72 14.26 28.69
C ASP A 78 -5.19 12.99 29.40
N HIS A 79 -6.06 12.29 30.11
CA HIS A 79 -5.68 11.09 30.87
C HIS A 79 -5.32 9.88 29.97
N PHE A 80 -5.50 9.96 28.64
CA PHE A 80 -5.08 8.93 27.70
C PHE A 80 -3.62 9.08 27.22
N ASP A 81 -2.90 10.10 27.67
CA ASP A 81 -1.51 10.32 27.24
C ASP A 81 -0.60 9.14 27.60
N HIS A 82 -0.88 8.44 28.70
CA HIS A 82 -0.17 7.21 29.05
C HIS A 82 -0.37 6.08 28.00
N ILE A 83 -1.55 6.00 27.36
CA ILE A 83 -1.84 5.03 26.30
C ILE A 83 -1.13 5.45 25.01
N ARG A 84 -1.08 6.76 24.70
CA ARG A 84 -0.32 7.31 23.57
C ARG A 84 1.16 6.99 23.70
N GLU A 85 1.71 7.13 24.90
CA GLU A 85 3.10 6.77 25.16
C GLU A 85 3.37 5.27 24.98
N LEU A 86 2.52 4.38 25.53
CA LEU A 86 2.63 2.93 25.34
C LEU A 86 2.55 2.53 23.85
N TYR A 87 1.68 3.18 23.09
CA TYR A 87 1.56 2.94 21.65
C TYR A 87 2.80 3.45 20.89
N THR A 88 3.30 4.62 21.24
CA THR A 88 4.54 5.18 20.68
C THR A 88 5.75 4.30 21.00
N GLN A 89 5.85 3.77 22.22
CA GLN A 89 6.89 2.81 22.61
C GLN A 89 6.83 1.53 21.76
N MET A 90 5.63 1.03 21.49
CA MET A 90 5.43 -0.09 20.58
C MET A 90 5.94 0.23 19.17
N LEU A 91 5.56 1.38 18.61
CA LEU A 91 6.03 1.82 17.29
C LEU A 91 7.55 1.94 17.22
N ARG A 92 8.19 2.49 18.26
CA ARG A 92 9.66 2.57 18.35
C ARG A 92 10.32 1.19 18.36
N LYS A 93 9.75 0.22 19.11
CA LYS A 93 10.23 -1.18 19.09
C LYS A 93 10.08 -1.84 17.74
N GLN A 94 8.96 -1.60 17.04
CA GLN A 94 8.77 -2.12 15.68
C GLN A 94 9.76 -1.50 14.69
N LEU A 95 10.05 -0.21 14.84
CA LEU A 95 11.09 0.46 14.04
C LEU A 95 12.47 -0.17 14.24
N GLU A 96 12.82 -0.57 15.45
CA GLU A 96 14.09 -1.24 15.76
C GLU A 96 14.19 -2.66 15.18
N ARG A 97 13.07 -3.34 15.02
CA ARG A 97 13.00 -4.67 14.38
C ARG A 97 13.06 -4.61 12.86
N GLY A 98 12.57 -3.53 12.27
CA GLY A 98 12.54 -3.32 10.84
C GLY A 98 13.89 -2.88 10.25
N ASN A 99 13.91 -2.57 8.96
CA ASN A 99 15.10 -2.08 8.24
C ASN A 99 15.51 -0.64 8.59
N ASN A 100 15.21 -0.18 9.79
CA ASN A 100 15.67 1.11 10.32
C ASN A 100 15.34 2.34 9.45
N GLY A 101 14.21 2.33 8.73
CA GLY A 101 13.74 3.48 7.96
C GLY A 101 14.57 3.75 6.70
N LEU A 102 15.07 2.72 6.02
CA LEU A 102 15.64 2.86 4.68
C LEU A 102 14.57 3.30 3.70
N ILE A 103 14.74 4.48 3.15
CA ILE A 103 13.89 5.01 2.08
C ILE A 103 14.60 4.78 0.76
N LYS A 104 13.87 4.19 -0.18
CA LYS A 104 14.30 4.02 -1.56
C LYS A 104 13.57 5.05 -2.42
N THR A 105 14.32 5.94 -3.06
CA THR A 105 13.80 6.91 -4.02
C THR A 105 14.39 6.63 -5.40
N LYS A 106 13.63 6.89 -6.44
CA LYS A 106 13.96 6.49 -7.82
C LYS A 106 13.74 7.66 -8.75
N TYR A 107 14.74 7.87 -9.61
CA TYR A 107 14.77 9.02 -10.51
C TYR A 107 15.18 8.59 -11.92
N LEU A 108 14.53 9.18 -12.92
CA LEU A 108 14.94 9.14 -14.31
C LEU A 108 15.37 10.55 -14.73
N THR A 109 16.67 10.72 -14.97
CA THR A 109 17.20 11.97 -15.50
C THR A 109 17.40 11.85 -17.01
N LEU A 110 16.78 12.75 -17.75
CA LEU A 110 16.85 12.83 -19.21
C LEU A 110 17.79 13.96 -19.62
N THR A 111 18.64 13.71 -20.61
CA THR A 111 19.65 14.68 -21.06
C THR A 111 19.55 14.87 -22.57
N ILE A 112 19.60 16.12 -23.02
CA ILE A 112 19.60 16.49 -24.44
C ILE A 112 20.62 17.59 -24.73
N GLU A 113 21.04 17.66 -25.98
CA GLU A 113 21.81 18.81 -26.50
C GLU A 113 20.85 19.86 -27.06
N ALA A 114 20.99 21.12 -26.66
CA ALA A 114 20.26 22.25 -27.20
C ALA A 114 21.10 23.54 -27.08
N ARG A 115 20.95 24.42 -28.06
CA ARG A 115 21.72 25.67 -28.13
C ARG A 115 21.32 26.70 -27.05
N ASP A 116 20.10 26.65 -26.56
CA ASP A 116 19.57 27.59 -25.58
C ASP A 116 18.45 26.95 -24.72
N SER A 117 18.12 27.59 -23.61
CA SER A 117 17.12 27.14 -22.65
C SER A 117 15.70 27.09 -23.24
N LYS A 118 15.36 27.94 -24.20
CA LYS A 118 14.03 27.93 -24.85
C LYS A 118 13.83 26.69 -25.71
N THR A 119 14.84 26.37 -26.51
CA THR A 119 14.86 25.14 -27.32
C THR A 119 14.87 23.89 -26.45
N ALA A 120 15.63 23.90 -25.34
CA ALA A 120 15.66 22.81 -24.39
C ALA A 120 14.28 22.55 -23.78
N ARG A 121 13.59 23.60 -23.30
CA ARG A 121 12.23 23.48 -22.72
C ARG A 121 11.22 22.90 -23.73
N ALA A 122 11.25 23.37 -24.96
CA ALA A 122 10.33 22.88 -25.99
C ALA A 122 10.54 21.38 -26.30
N ARG A 123 11.79 20.92 -26.33
CA ARG A 123 12.09 19.49 -26.52
C ARG A 123 11.72 18.66 -25.30
N PHE A 124 12.06 19.11 -24.10
CA PHE A 124 11.75 18.38 -22.86
C PHE A 124 10.25 18.26 -22.61
N SER A 125 9.44 19.25 -22.95
CA SER A 125 7.99 19.19 -22.77
C SER A 125 7.39 17.91 -23.39
N ARG A 126 7.86 17.52 -24.58
CA ARG A 126 7.41 16.29 -25.24
C ARG A 126 8.04 15.04 -24.61
N ILE A 127 9.36 15.03 -24.43
CA ILE A 127 10.12 13.86 -23.94
C ILE A 127 9.66 13.47 -22.53
N VAL A 128 9.49 14.45 -21.65
CA VAL A 128 9.02 14.21 -20.27
C VAL A 128 7.57 13.68 -20.28
N MET A 129 6.69 14.23 -21.12
CA MET A 129 5.32 13.72 -21.22
C MET A 129 5.27 12.28 -21.71
N ASP A 130 6.09 11.93 -22.70
CA ASP A 130 6.18 10.55 -23.21
C ASP A 130 6.71 9.61 -22.10
N ALA A 131 7.74 10.03 -21.36
CA ALA A 131 8.27 9.23 -20.24
C ALA A 131 7.23 9.04 -19.12
N LEU A 132 6.48 10.09 -18.73
CA LEU A 132 5.40 9.99 -17.73
C LEU A 132 4.28 9.04 -18.18
N ASN A 133 3.95 9.05 -19.47
CA ASN A 133 2.97 8.10 -20.02
C ASN A 133 3.46 6.65 -19.96
N HIS A 134 4.74 6.39 -20.23
CA HIS A 134 5.31 5.05 -20.07
C HIS A 134 5.26 4.57 -18.62
N PHE A 135 5.61 5.42 -17.64
CA PHE A 135 5.46 5.07 -16.23
C PHE A 135 4.00 4.76 -15.86
N LYS A 136 3.06 5.55 -16.37
CA LYS A 136 1.63 5.30 -16.16
C LYS A 136 1.17 3.96 -16.73
N VAL A 137 1.66 3.56 -17.90
CA VAL A 137 1.38 2.23 -18.50
C VAL A 137 1.93 1.10 -17.62
N MET A 138 3.12 1.28 -17.04
CA MET A 138 3.70 0.33 -16.08
C MET A 138 2.98 0.32 -14.71
N GLY A 139 2.03 1.24 -14.46
CA GLY A 139 1.34 1.38 -13.18
C GLY A 139 2.10 2.17 -12.12
N ALA A 140 3.21 2.82 -12.49
CA ALA A 140 4.00 3.66 -11.59
C ALA A 140 3.50 5.11 -11.62
N LEU A 141 3.34 5.73 -10.44
CA LEU A 141 3.16 7.18 -10.35
C LEU A 141 4.51 7.84 -10.61
N ALA A 142 4.51 8.88 -11.43
CA ALA A 142 5.72 9.63 -11.75
C ALA A 142 5.42 11.11 -11.86
N LYS A 143 6.37 11.95 -11.42
CA LYS A 143 6.28 13.41 -11.51
C LYS A 143 7.58 14.03 -11.97
N GLU A 144 7.50 15.09 -12.78
CA GLU A 144 8.63 15.94 -13.10
C GLU A 144 9.03 16.76 -11.87
N LEU A 145 10.32 16.78 -11.52
CA LEU A 145 10.82 17.57 -10.39
C LEU A 145 10.97 19.05 -10.77
N GLY A 146 10.44 19.93 -9.92
CA GLY A 146 10.79 21.34 -9.93
C GLY A 146 12.24 21.56 -9.44
N GLY A 147 12.79 22.75 -9.72
CA GLY A 147 14.18 23.04 -9.36
C GLY A 147 14.46 22.94 -7.87
N LYS A 148 13.54 23.36 -7.01
CA LYS A 148 13.70 23.26 -5.55
C LYS A 148 13.66 21.80 -5.08
N GLU A 149 12.73 21.00 -5.60
CA GLU A 149 12.65 19.57 -5.27
C GLU A 149 13.89 18.79 -5.72
N TRP A 150 14.43 19.14 -6.88
CA TRP A 150 15.65 18.53 -7.39
C TRP A 150 16.87 18.91 -6.54
N LEU A 151 16.98 20.19 -6.12
CA LEU A 151 18.04 20.65 -5.21
C LEU A 151 17.94 19.95 -3.84
N GLU A 152 16.71 19.77 -3.30
CA GLU A 152 16.48 19.04 -2.06
C GLU A 152 16.93 17.58 -2.16
N MET A 153 16.62 16.93 -3.30
CA MET A 153 17.08 15.56 -3.57
C MET A 153 18.61 15.47 -3.62
N LEU A 154 19.29 16.38 -4.34
CA LEU A 154 20.76 16.43 -4.42
C LEU A 154 21.37 16.72 -3.05
N HIS A 155 20.80 17.67 -2.29
CA HIS A 155 21.21 17.94 -0.92
C HIS A 155 21.12 16.68 -0.05
N GLY A 156 20.02 15.93 -0.15
CA GLY A 156 19.87 14.69 0.61
C GLY A 156 20.87 13.58 0.25
N ILE A 157 21.43 13.56 -0.97
CA ILE A 157 22.53 12.65 -1.35
C ILE A 157 23.86 13.15 -0.79
N LEU A 158 24.08 14.45 -0.80
CA LEU A 158 25.31 15.09 -0.35
C LEU A 158 25.39 15.26 1.17
N HIS A 159 24.24 15.11 1.88
CA HIS A 159 24.12 15.18 3.34
C HIS A 159 23.39 13.93 3.86
N PRO A 160 24.02 12.75 3.83
CA PRO A 160 23.37 11.47 4.15
C PRO A 160 22.94 11.35 5.63
N ASP A 161 23.35 12.25 6.51
CA ASP A 161 22.91 12.34 7.90
C ASP A 161 21.54 13.01 8.08
N GLY A 162 20.90 13.46 6.98
CA GLY A 162 19.58 14.05 7.02
C GLY A 162 19.55 15.51 7.50
N GLU A 163 20.59 16.27 7.22
CA GLU A 163 20.58 17.71 7.44
C GLU A 163 19.43 18.38 6.69
N ARG A 164 18.77 19.35 7.33
CA ARG A 164 17.59 20.01 6.74
C ARG A 164 18.00 20.90 5.57
N PHE A 165 17.38 20.71 4.43
CA PHE A 165 17.49 21.59 3.29
C PHE A 165 16.70 22.88 3.51
N ALA A 166 17.37 24.01 3.44
CA ALA A 166 16.76 25.33 3.49
C ALA A 166 17.19 26.13 2.26
N PHE A 167 16.26 26.42 1.37
CA PHE A 167 16.53 27.16 0.15
C PHE A 167 15.28 27.86 -0.37
N GLU A 168 15.45 29.14 -0.77
CA GLU A 168 14.46 29.90 -1.52
C GLU A 168 15.14 30.64 -2.67
N TRP A 169 14.49 30.65 -3.84
CA TRP A 169 15.02 31.32 -5.04
C TRP A 169 15.33 32.79 -4.83
N SER A 170 14.58 33.45 -3.97
CA SER A 170 14.74 34.87 -3.60
C SER A 170 16.06 35.16 -2.87
N TRP A 171 16.71 34.15 -2.31
CA TRP A 171 17.96 34.31 -1.56
C TRP A 171 19.20 34.45 -2.47
N LEU A 172 19.16 33.96 -3.69
CA LEU A 172 20.32 33.95 -4.60
C LEU A 172 20.82 35.34 -4.93
N ALA A 173 19.93 36.24 -5.36
CA ALA A 173 20.32 37.57 -5.78
C ALA A 173 20.90 38.44 -4.64
N PRO A 174 20.29 38.48 -3.42
CA PRO A 174 20.87 39.24 -2.30
C PRO A 174 22.12 38.65 -1.71
N SER A 175 22.27 37.32 -1.70
CA SER A 175 23.45 36.65 -1.07
C SER A 175 24.66 36.61 -1.98
N GLY A 176 24.46 36.66 -3.30
CA GLY A 176 25.53 36.43 -4.29
C GLY A 176 25.96 34.96 -4.38
N LEU A 177 25.27 34.05 -3.67
CA LEU A 177 25.54 32.61 -3.69
C LEU A 177 24.91 31.95 -4.92
N SER A 178 25.46 30.83 -5.34
CA SER A 178 24.92 29.95 -6.35
C SER A 178 24.06 28.85 -5.73
N VAL A 179 23.26 28.15 -6.52
CA VAL A 179 22.49 26.97 -6.05
C VAL A 179 23.40 25.87 -5.51
N GLN A 180 24.65 25.80 -5.96
CA GLN A 180 25.61 24.80 -5.52
C GLN A 180 26.01 25.01 -4.08
N ASP A 181 26.12 26.27 -3.62
CA ASP A 181 26.49 26.60 -2.24
C ASP A 181 25.45 26.12 -1.21
N PHE A 182 24.20 25.93 -1.63
CA PHE A 182 23.12 25.45 -0.77
C PHE A 182 23.02 23.91 -0.70
N ILE A 183 23.64 23.20 -1.63
CA ILE A 183 23.59 21.73 -1.66
C ILE A 183 24.93 21.07 -1.38
N ALA A 184 26.04 21.81 -1.46
CA ALA A 184 27.39 21.26 -1.31
C ALA A 184 27.61 20.74 0.11
N SER A 185 28.20 19.54 0.22
CA SER A 185 28.72 19.03 1.49
C SER A 185 29.88 19.89 2.01
N SER A 186 30.12 19.90 3.31
CA SER A 186 31.12 20.73 3.97
C SER A 186 32.55 20.47 3.47
N SER A 187 32.86 19.28 3.02
CA SER A 187 34.18 18.93 2.47
C SER A 187 34.16 17.69 1.61
N PHE A 188 35.05 17.65 0.61
CA PHE A 188 35.38 16.47 -0.18
C PHE A 188 36.88 16.23 -0.16
N ARG A 189 37.31 14.97 -0.04
CA ARG A 189 38.73 14.58 -0.11
C ARG A 189 38.90 13.34 -0.99
N PHE A 190 39.44 13.51 -2.17
CA PHE A 190 39.77 12.47 -3.16
C PHE A 190 41.25 12.10 -3.16
N GLY A 191 41.84 11.94 -1.98
CA GLY A 191 43.25 11.66 -1.81
C GLY A 191 43.68 10.19 -1.87
N GLU A 192 42.73 9.27 -1.87
CA GLU A 192 42.97 7.82 -1.93
C GLU A 192 42.51 7.25 -3.29
N ALA A 193 43.25 6.24 -3.82
CA ALA A 193 42.98 5.71 -5.15
C ALA A 193 41.57 5.09 -5.31
N ARG A 194 41.03 4.44 -4.26
CA ARG A 194 39.83 3.57 -4.30
C ARG A 194 38.69 4.01 -3.39
N LYS A 195 38.81 5.14 -2.75
CA LYS A 195 37.81 5.71 -1.86
C LYS A 195 38.00 7.20 -1.66
N PHE A 196 36.98 7.87 -1.15
CA PHE A 196 37.02 9.28 -0.82
C PHE A 196 36.25 9.55 0.46
N THR A 197 36.36 10.76 0.99
CA THR A 197 35.52 11.19 2.11
C THR A 197 34.68 12.39 1.69
N MET A 198 33.44 12.42 2.18
CA MET A 198 32.46 13.50 2.00
C MET A 198 31.95 13.87 3.40
N ALA A 199 32.29 15.08 3.88
CA ALA A 199 32.16 15.44 5.29
C ALA A 199 32.83 14.39 6.20
N ASP A 200 32.06 13.75 7.07
CA ASP A 200 32.50 12.68 7.97
C ASP A 200 32.26 11.26 7.42
N LYS A 201 31.66 11.12 6.22
CA LYS A 201 31.40 9.81 5.61
C LYS A 201 32.54 9.29 4.77
N PHE A 202 32.75 7.99 4.86
CA PHE A 202 33.66 7.24 3.98
C PHE A 202 32.86 6.71 2.81
N CYS A 203 33.34 6.99 1.59
CA CYS A 203 32.64 6.69 0.36
C CYS A 203 33.50 5.93 -0.63
N ALA A 204 32.90 5.10 -1.47
CA ALA A 204 33.58 4.46 -2.60
C ALA A 204 32.63 4.27 -3.77
N VAL A 205 33.15 4.46 -4.99
CA VAL A 205 32.44 4.20 -6.23
C VAL A 205 32.99 2.93 -6.87
N SER A 206 32.07 2.04 -7.24
CA SER A 206 32.35 0.82 -7.98
C SER A 206 31.54 0.82 -9.27
N PHE A 207 32.02 0.13 -10.30
CA PHE A 207 31.25 -0.16 -11.52
C PHE A 207 30.93 -1.64 -11.61
N LEU A 208 29.82 -1.97 -12.28
CA LEU A 208 29.41 -3.33 -12.52
C LEU A 208 30.06 -3.87 -13.79
N GLN A 209 30.82 -4.94 -13.64
CA GLN A 209 31.32 -5.74 -14.74
C GLN A 209 30.43 -6.96 -14.92
N ILE A 210 29.79 -7.06 -16.09
CA ILE A 210 28.86 -8.13 -16.44
C ILE A 210 29.65 -9.23 -17.16
N SER A 211 29.76 -10.41 -16.54
CA SER A 211 30.40 -11.59 -17.12
C SER A 211 29.40 -12.65 -17.54
N ALA A 212 28.14 -12.54 -17.10
CA ALA A 212 27.09 -13.48 -17.40
C ALA A 212 26.60 -13.35 -18.84
N PRO A 213 26.34 -14.47 -19.54
CA PRO A 213 25.63 -14.45 -20.83
C PRO A 213 24.14 -14.09 -20.66
N GLU A 214 23.54 -14.52 -19.58
CA GLU A 214 22.16 -14.19 -19.19
C GLU A 214 22.15 -13.53 -17.81
N MET A 215 21.26 -12.55 -17.62
CA MET A 215 21.11 -11.81 -16.38
C MET A 215 19.75 -12.08 -15.77
N ASP A 216 19.67 -11.95 -14.44
CA ASP A 216 18.44 -12.12 -13.64
C ASP A 216 17.96 -10.74 -13.14
N ASP A 217 16.67 -10.49 -13.23
CA ASP A 217 16.03 -9.23 -12.85
C ASP A 217 16.03 -8.97 -11.32
N ARG A 218 16.40 -9.98 -10.51
CA ARG A 218 16.48 -9.86 -9.04
C ARG A 218 17.75 -9.20 -8.55
N MET A 219 18.80 -9.11 -9.37
CA MET A 219 20.10 -8.59 -8.93
C MET A 219 19.99 -7.15 -8.41
N LEU A 220 19.31 -6.27 -9.14
CA LEU A 220 19.14 -4.87 -8.73
C LEU A 220 18.33 -4.75 -7.44
N THR A 221 17.29 -5.54 -7.29
CA THR A 221 16.45 -5.59 -6.10
C THR A 221 17.26 -6.05 -4.87
N GLU A 222 18.00 -7.15 -4.97
CA GLU A 222 18.83 -7.66 -3.86
C GLU A 222 19.95 -6.67 -3.49
N LEU A 223 20.49 -5.93 -4.46
CA LEU A 223 21.48 -4.88 -4.18
C LEU A 223 20.85 -3.73 -3.38
N LEU A 224 19.64 -3.31 -3.73
CA LEU A 224 18.90 -2.24 -3.05
C LEU A 224 18.35 -2.68 -1.68
N ASP A 225 18.19 -3.97 -1.44
CA ASP A 225 17.71 -4.54 -0.17
C ASP A 225 18.85 -4.70 0.87
N THR A 226 20.09 -4.38 0.50
CA THR A 226 21.18 -4.37 1.47
C THR A 226 20.96 -3.27 2.52
N ASP A 227 21.20 -3.59 3.80
CA ASP A 227 21.11 -2.63 4.92
C ASP A 227 22.32 -1.66 4.91
N SER A 228 22.44 -0.91 3.82
CA SER A 228 23.50 0.09 3.63
C SER A 228 22.98 1.30 2.84
N GLY A 229 23.51 2.49 3.14
CA GLY A 229 23.28 3.65 2.28
C GLY A 229 24.00 3.45 0.96
N LEU A 230 23.26 3.47 -0.15
CA LEU A 230 23.85 3.35 -1.48
C LEU A 230 23.11 4.18 -2.53
N LEU A 231 23.84 4.56 -3.56
CA LEU A 231 23.32 5.19 -4.76
C LEU A 231 23.72 4.32 -5.95
N VAL A 232 22.74 3.77 -6.63
CA VAL A 232 22.94 3.05 -7.91
C VAL A 232 22.59 3.98 -9.05
N SER A 233 23.46 4.06 -10.06
CA SER A 233 23.25 4.90 -11.23
C SER A 233 23.56 4.12 -12.51
N LEU A 234 22.57 4.07 -13.40
CA LEU A 234 22.67 3.45 -14.72
C LEU A 234 22.57 4.54 -15.78
N HIS A 235 23.67 4.79 -16.47
CA HIS A 235 23.65 5.62 -17.67
C HIS A 235 23.35 4.75 -18.88
N ILE A 236 22.33 5.11 -19.63
CA ILE A 236 21.81 4.35 -20.76
C ILE A 236 21.73 5.29 -21.96
N ARG A 237 22.44 4.98 -23.02
CA ARG A 237 22.42 5.77 -24.26
C ARG A 237 22.18 4.86 -25.45
N SER A 238 21.16 5.13 -26.24
CA SER A 238 20.86 4.40 -27.47
C SER A 238 21.97 4.64 -28.51
N MET A 239 22.31 3.61 -29.27
CA MET A 239 23.14 3.73 -30.47
C MET A 239 22.25 3.89 -31.71
N ASP A 240 22.76 4.60 -32.74
CA ASP A 240 22.10 4.54 -34.03
C ASP A 240 22.04 3.10 -34.57
N GLN A 241 20.87 2.70 -35.09
CA GLN A 241 20.61 1.30 -35.47
C GLN A 241 21.58 0.82 -36.57
N ASN A 242 21.93 1.69 -37.52
CA ASN A 242 22.86 1.33 -38.57
C ASN A 242 24.29 1.19 -38.04
N GLU A 243 24.67 2.04 -37.13
CA GLU A 243 25.98 1.97 -36.43
C GLU A 243 26.08 0.70 -35.58
N ALA A 244 25.02 0.37 -34.85
CA ALA A 244 24.94 -0.85 -34.03
C ALA A 244 25.10 -2.10 -34.91
N ILE A 245 24.33 -2.24 -35.99
CA ILE A 245 24.41 -3.35 -36.91
C ILE A 245 25.82 -3.44 -37.54
N LYS A 246 26.42 -2.31 -37.94
CA LYS A 246 27.76 -2.25 -38.50
C LYS A 246 28.82 -2.71 -37.50
N THR A 247 28.68 -2.30 -36.23
CA THR A 247 29.58 -2.67 -35.16
C THR A 247 29.52 -4.16 -34.85
N VAL A 248 28.31 -4.74 -34.75
CA VAL A 248 28.14 -6.17 -34.52
C VAL A 248 28.68 -6.98 -35.70
N LYS A 249 28.41 -6.59 -36.96
CA LYS A 249 28.98 -7.24 -38.15
C LYS A 249 30.51 -7.23 -38.15
N ARG A 250 31.14 -6.12 -37.75
CA ARG A 250 32.60 -6.03 -37.60
C ARG A 250 33.12 -7.04 -36.58
N LYS A 251 32.47 -7.11 -35.40
CA LYS A 251 32.83 -8.06 -34.34
C LYS A 251 32.67 -9.52 -34.79
N ILE A 252 31.62 -9.85 -35.58
CA ILE A 252 31.48 -11.20 -36.17
C ILE A 252 32.66 -11.50 -37.10
N THR A 253 33.07 -10.53 -37.93
CA THR A 253 34.23 -10.71 -38.83
C THR A 253 35.51 -10.92 -38.05
N ASP A 254 35.73 -10.17 -36.97
CA ASP A 254 36.91 -10.31 -36.08
C ASP A 254 36.94 -11.73 -35.46
N ILE A 255 35.78 -12.20 -34.92
CA ILE A 255 35.65 -13.56 -34.33
C ILE A 255 35.88 -14.64 -35.40
N ASP A 256 35.35 -14.49 -36.59
CA ASP A 256 35.57 -15.45 -37.70
C ASP A 256 37.06 -15.47 -38.11
N SER A 257 37.77 -14.31 -38.10
CA SER A 257 39.20 -14.28 -38.32
C SER A 257 39.95 -15.03 -37.22
N MET A 258 39.59 -14.80 -35.93
CA MET A 258 40.19 -15.54 -34.80
C MET A 258 39.97 -17.05 -34.90
N LYS A 259 38.78 -17.50 -35.37
CA LYS A 259 38.50 -18.91 -35.63
C LYS A 259 39.44 -19.48 -36.69
N ILE A 260 39.58 -18.77 -37.80
CA ILE A 260 40.48 -19.20 -38.89
C ILE A 260 41.93 -19.32 -38.39
N ASP A 261 42.38 -18.38 -37.57
CA ASP A 261 43.75 -18.42 -37.02
C ASP A 261 43.92 -19.53 -35.99
N ALA A 262 42.89 -19.81 -35.15
CA ALA A 262 42.88 -20.94 -34.23
C ALA A 262 42.91 -22.30 -35.01
N GLN A 263 42.14 -22.42 -36.09
CA GLN A 263 42.15 -23.61 -36.97
C GLN A 263 43.52 -23.81 -37.64
N LYS A 264 44.13 -22.74 -38.19
CA LYS A 264 45.47 -22.81 -38.75
C LYS A 264 46.50 -23.25 -37.73
N LYS A 265 46.38 -22.80 -36.48
CA LYS A 265 47.26 -23.19 -35.38
C LYS A 265 47.07 -24.66 -35.01
N ALA A 266 45.81 -25.13 -34.88
CA ALA A 266 45.51 -26.54 -34.62
C ALA A 266 46.10 -27.47 -35.67
N VAL A 267 45.92 -27.14 -36.96
CA VAL A 267 46.51 -27.93 -38.06
C VAL A 267 48.05 -27.97 -38.00
N ARG A 268 48.71 -26.85 -37.65
CA ARG A 268 50.20 -26.82 -37.50
C ARG A 268 50.68 -27.67 -36.31
N GLU A 269 49.87 -27.84 -35.32
CA GLU A 269 50.12 -28.65 -34.11
C GLU A 269 49.67 -30.11 -34.28
N GLY A 270 49.14 -30.49 -35.44
CA GLY A 270 48.74 -31.87 -35.78
C GLY A 270 47.34 -32.28 -35.29
N PHE A 271 46.51 -31.30 -34.92
CA PHE A 271 45.11 -31.51 -34.51
C PHE A 271 44.17 -31.33 -35.69
N ASP A 272 42.95 -31.86 -35.54
CA ASP A 272 41.88 -31.75 -36.55
C ASP A 272 41.43 -30.27 -36.72
N MET A 273 41.12 -29.89 -37.98
CA MET A 273 40.60 -28.57 -38.32
C MET A 273 39.29 -28.22 -37.63
N ASP A 274 38.51 -29.21 -37.21
CA ASP A 274 37.23 -29.01 -36.54
C ASP A 274 37.35 -28.65 -35.04
N ILE A 275 38.57 -28.68 -34.47
CA ILE A 275 38.81 -28.27 -33.08
C ILE A 275 38.90 -26.75 -33.01
N ILE A 276 37.74 -26.13 -32.75
CA ILE A 276 37.63 -24.69 -32.44
C ILE A 276 37.52 -24.53 -30.92
N PRO A 277 38.26 -23.60 -30.31
CA PRO A 277 38.04 -23.27 -28.89
C PRO A 277 36.54 -22.99 -28.63
N THR A 278 35.95 -23.68 -27.63
CA THR A 278 34.54 -23.60 -27.30
C THR A 278 34.06 -22.15 -27.08
N ASP A 279 34.91 -21.32 -26.52
CA ASP A 279 34.62 -19.90 -26.26
C ASP A 279 34.38 -19.11 -27.56
N LEU A 280 35.24 -19.34 -28.58
CA LEU A 280 35.08 -18.68 -29.89
C LEU A 280 33.83 -19.15 -30.65
N ALA A 281 33.43 -20.41 -30.48
CA ALA A 281 32.20 -20.92 -31.05
C ALA A 281 30.97 -20.30 -30.40
N THR A 282 30.98 -20.19 -29.09
CA THR A 282 29.92 -19.55 -28.29
C THR A 282 29.77 -18.07 -28.63
N TYR A 283 30.88 -17.30 -28.61
CA TYR A 283 30.84 -15.87 -28.93
C TYR A 283 30.35 -15.57 -30.35
N ALA A 284 30.70 -16.45 -31.33
CA ALA A 284 30.18 -16.30 -32.68
C ALA A 284 28.67 -16.57 -32.78
N GLY A 285 28.17 -17.53 -32.01
CA GLY A 285 26.73 -17.82 -31.91
C GLY A 285 25.97 -16.64 -31.32
N GLU A 286 26.44 -16.12 -30.17
CA GLU A 286 25.86 -14.97 -29.51
C GLU A 286 25.85 -13.71 -30.38
N ALA A 287 26.97 -13.39 -31.05
CA ALA A 287 27.06 -12.24 -31.93
C ALA A 287 26.09 -12.33 -33.13
N LYS A 288 25.88 -13.53 -33.67
CA LYS A 288 24.90 -13.78 -34.75
C LYS A 288 23.47 -13.67 -34.25
N ASN A 289 23.19 -14.11 -33.00
CA ASN A 289 21.88 -13.96 -32.40
C ASN A 289 21.57 -12.46 -32.16
N ILE A 290 22.50 -11.70 -31.59
CA ILE A 290 22.36 -10.24 -31.41
C ILE A 290 22.08 -9.57 -32.77
N LEU A 291 22.82 -9.94 -33.85
CA LEU A 291 22.58 -9.35 -35.15
C LEU A 291 21.19 -9.66 -35.69
N ARG A 292 20.69 -10.87 -35.47
CA ARG A 292 19.33 -11.27 -35.85
C ARG A 292 18.29 -10.48 -35.10
N ASP A 293 18.46 -10.33 -33.78
CA ASP A 293 17.52 -9.61 -32.92
C ASP A 293 17.46 -8.12 -33.29
N LEU A 294 18.60 -7.49 -33.57
CA LEU A 294 18.67 -6.12 -34.08
C LEU A 294 18.01 -5.92 -35.45
N GLN A 295 17.96 -6.96 -36.29
CA GLN A 295 17.40 -6.89 -37.65
C GLN A 295 15.93 -7.30 -37.74
N SER A 296 15.46 -8.19 -36.87
CA SER A 296 14.15 -8.85 -37.00
C SER A 296 13.20 -8.60 -35.82
N ARG A 297 13.69 -8.07 -34.71
CA ARG A 297 12.89 -7.77 -33.51
C ARG A 297 12.97 -6.27 -33.21
N ASN A 298 12.08 -5.79 -32.34
CA ASN A 298 12.11 -4.42 -31.87
C ASN A 298 13.22 -4.18 -30.82
N GLU A 299 14.44 -4.73 -31.10
CA GLU A 299 15.63 -4.60 -30.26
C GLU A 299 16.52 -3.47 -30.78
N ARG A 300 17.06 -2.69 -29.86
CA ARG A 300 18.08 -1.67 -30.12
C ARG A 300 19.34 -1.98 -29.33
N MET A 301 20.46 -1.36 -29.72
CA MET A 301 21.71 -1.41 -28.96
C MET A 301 21.86 -0.19 -28.09
N PHE A 302 22.21 -0.43 -26.83
CA PHE A 302 22.49 0.62 -25.85
C PHE A 302 23.92 0.49 -25.32
N LEU A 303 24.54 1.63 -25.03
CA LEU A 303 25.75 1.70 -24.24
C LEU A 303 25.35 2.01 -22.80
N MET A 304 25.72 1.12 -21.87
CA MET A 304 25.39 1.25 -20.46
C MET A 304 26.64 1.38 -19.58
N THR A 305 26.61 2.32 -18.63
CA THR A 305 27.54 2.41 -17.50
C THR A 305 26.73 2.20 -16.22
N PHE A 306 27.10 1.21 -15.40
CA PHE A 306 26.41 0.92 -14.12
C PHE A 306 27.39 1.24 -12.99
N LEU A 307 27.03 2.21 -12.13
CA LEU A 307 27.82 2.66 -11.00
C LEU A 307 27.10 2.40 -9.68
N VAL A 308 27.85 2.07 -8.64
CA VAL A 308 27.37 1.93 -7.27
C VAL A 308 28.24 2.77 -6.36
N VAL A 309 27.63 3.68 -5.61
CA VAL A 309 28.31 4.46 -4.57
C VAL A 309 27.83 3.94 -3.20
N ASN A 310 28.75 3.54 -2.36
CA ASN A 310 28.48 3.17 -0.97
C ASN A 310 28.89 4.31 -0.04
N PHE A 311 28.07 4.56 1.00
CA PHE A 311 28.30 5.56 2.04
C PHE A 311 28.32 4.87 3.41
N ALA A 312 29.30 5.16 4.24
CA ALA A 312 29.41 4.55 5.56
C ALA A 312 30.03 5.50 6.60
N ASP A 313 29.67 5.31 7.88
CA ASP A 313 30.15 6.11 9.02
C ASP A 313 31.59 5.76 9.43
N SER A 314 32.12 4.64 8.98
CA SER A 314 33.50 4.21 9.28
C SER A 314 34.10 3.44 8.11
N ARG A 315 35.46 3.42 8.08
CA ARG A 315 36.17 2.63 7.06
C ARG A 315 35.84 1.15 7.11
N GLN A 316 35.73 0.58 8.30
CA GLN A 316 35.39 -0.85 8.47
C GLN A 316 33.99 -1.17 7.94
N LYS A 317 33.02 -0.30 8.23
CA LYS A 317 31.63 -0.46 7.72
C LYS A 317 31.61 -0.34 6.20
N LEU A 318 32.35 0.64 5.62
CA LEU A 318 32.45 0.77 4.17
C LEU A 318 32.99 -0.51 3.50
N GLU A 319 34.07 -1.10 4.03
CA GLU A 319 34.63 -2.34 3.49
C GLU A 319 33.62 -3.51 3.60
N ASN A 320 32.90 -3.61 4.72
CA ASN A 320 31.85 -4.63 4.90
C ASN A 320 30.68 -4.45 3.91
N ASP A 321 30.24 -3.22 3.69
CA ASP A 321 29.14 -2.90 2.77
C ASP A 321 29.55 -3.15 1.31
N LEU A 322 30.80 -2.84 0.95
CA LEU A 322 31.35 -3.17 -0.37
C LEU A 322 31.45 -4.67 -0.60
N LEU A 323 31.86 -5.45 0.41
CA LEU A 323 31.89 -6.91 0.32
C LEU A 323 30.49 -7.51 0.15
N ARG A 324 29.50 -7.00 0.87
CA ARG A 324 28.10 -7.41 0.71
C ARG A 324 27.58 -7.14 -0.70
N ALA A 325 27.78 -5.92 -1.18
CA ALA A 325 27.37 -5.54 -2.54
C ALA A 325 28.07 -6.40 -3.60
N ALA A 326 29.38 -6.67 -3.44
CA ALA A 326 30.13 -7.56 -4.33
C ALA A 326 29.61 -9.01 -4.28
N SER A 327 29.22 -9.51 -3.10
CA SER A 327 28.66 -10.87 -2.96
C SER A 327 27.30 -10.99 -3.67
N VAL A 328 26.47 -9.95 -3.62
CA VAL A 328 25.22 -9.92 -4.40
C VAL A 328 25.53 -9.98 -5.90
N ALA A 329 26.44 -9.16 -6.41
CA ALA A 329 26.82 -9.19 -7.83
C ALA A 329 27.37 -10.57 -8.25
N GLN A 330 28.24 -11.19 -7.43
CA GLN A 330 28.80 -12.51 -7.70
C GLN A 330 27.73 -13.61 -7.81
N LYS A 331 26.70 -13.56 -7.01
CA LYS A 331 25.56 -14.50 -7.08
C LYS A 331 24.93 -14.53 -8.48
N TYR A 332 24.97 -13.42 -9.20
CA TYR A 332 24.45 -13.26 -10.57
C TYR A 332 25.53 -13.24 -11.66
N ASN A 333 26.71 -13.84 -11.39
CA ASN A 333 27.84 -13.90 -12.29
C ASN A 333 28.31 -12.52 -12.80
N CYS A 334 28.19 -11.51 -11.95
CA CYS A 334 28.69 -10.16 -12.17
C CYS A 334 29.76 -9.82 -11.12
N SER A 335 30.53 -8.76 -11.35
CA SER A 335 31.53 -8.30 -10.40
C SER A 335 31.41 -6.80 -10.20
N LEU A 336 31.37 -6.35 -8.95
CA LEU A 336 31.52 -4.93 -8.62
C LEU A 336 33.00 -4.61 -8.41
N VAL A 337 33.57 -3.82 -9.32
CA VAL A 337 34.97 -3.42 -9.34
C VAL A 337 35.08 -1.95 -8.92
N ARG A 338 35.91 -1.65 -7.92
CA ARG A 338 36.15 -0.26 -7.49
C ARG A 338 36.86 0.51 -8.60
N LEU A 339 36.47 1.77 -8.77
CA LEU A 339 37.17 2.68 -9.66
C LEU A 339 38.52 3.06 -9.05
N ASP A 340 39.60 2.83 -9.81
CA ASP A 340 40.97 3.22 -9.41
C ASP A 340 41.30 4.61 -9.97
N PHE A 341 41.63 5.55 -9.10
CA PHE A 341 41.99 6.96 -9.43
C PHE A 341 40.88 7.73 -10.18
N GLN A 342 39.66 7.24 -10.21
CA GLN A 342 38.49 7.84 -10.86
C GLN A 342 37.32 8.01 -9.91
N GLN A 343 37.56 8.11 -8.60
CA GLN A 343 36.51 8.20 -7.59
C GLN A 343 35.71 9.50 -7.71
N GLU A 344 36.35 10.62 -8.03
CA GLU A 344 35.67 11.90 -8.28
C GLU A 344 34.78 11.84 -9.51
N ASP A 345 35.30 11.42 -10.65
CA ASP A 345 34.53 11.30 -11.89
C ASP A 345 33.40 10.29 -11.75
N GLY A 346 33.64 9.20 -11.02
CA GLY A 346 32.62 8.20 -10.70
C GLY A 346 31.51 8.77 -9.85
N PHE A 347 31.84 9.52 -8.81
CA PHE A 347 30.87 10.14 -7.92
C PHE A 347 30.02 11.20 -8.66
N VAL A 348 30.66 12.10 -9.41
CA VAL A 348 29.93 13.08 -10.24
C VAL A 348 29.00 12.40 -11.24
N SER A 349 29.46 11.30 -11.86
CA SER A 349 28.64 10.53 -12.78
C SER A 349 27.48 9.80 -12.08
N ALA A 350 27.63 9.43 -10.83
CA ALA A 350 26.56 8.77 -10.09
C ALA A 350 25.45 9.73 -9.65
N LEU A 351 25.73 11.03 -9.47
CA LEU A 351 24.72 12.02 -9.11
C LEU A 351 23.64 12.10 -10.20
N PRO A 352 22.34 12.17 -9.85
CA PRO A 352 21.23 12.20 -10.82
C PRO A 352 21.15 13.56 -11.54
N LEU A 353 22.17 13.84 -12.34
CA LEU A 353 22.32 15.07 -13.15
C LEU A 353 22.30 14.77 -14.65
N GLY A 354 22.52 13.51 -15.05
CA GLY A 354 22.62 13.12 -16.47
C GLY A 354 24.03 13.25 -17.04
N VAL A 355 25.06 13.43 -16.20
CA VAL A 355 26.46 13.54 -16.60
C VAL A 355 27.18 12.20 -16.43
N ASN A 356 27.85 11.69 -17.48
CA ASN A 356 28.70 10.52 -17.38
C ASN A 356 30.15 10.86 -17.80
N ARG A 357 31.06 10.87 -16.83
CA ARG A 357 32.50 11.05 -17.07
C ARG A 357 33.26 9.74 -17.19
N ILE A 358 32.60 8.62 -16.85
CA ILE A 358 33.20 7.28 -16.89
C ILE A 358 33.09 6.69 -18.29
N LYS A 359 34.21 6.27 -18.88
CA LYS A 359 34.27 5.70 -20.22
C LYS A 359 34.05 4.18 -20.26
N ILE A 360 33.86 3.54 -19.10
CA ILE A 360 33.57 2.10 -19.00
C ILE A 360 32.12 1.89 -19.40
N GLN A 361 31.90 1.33 -20.58
CA GLN A 361 30.58 1.12 -21.14
C GLN A 361 30.42 -0.32 -21.63
N ARG A 362 29.25 -0.91 -21.42
CA ARG A 362 28.85 -2.22 -21.96
C ARG A 362 27.77 -2.03 -23.01
N GLY A 363 27.97 -2.63 -24.20
CA GLY A 363 26.92 -2.72 -25.22
C GLY A 363 25.92 -3.80 -24.84
N LEU A 364 24.63 -3.47 -24.77
CA LEU A 364 23.54 -4.35 -24.40
C LEU A 364 22.35 -4.12 -25.33
N THR A 365 21.53 -5.15 -25.57
CA THR A 365 20.26 -5.03 -26.30
C THR A 365 19.18 -4.45 -25.37
N THR A 366 18.04 -4.05 -25.93
CA THR A 366 16.91 -3.49 -25.17
C THR A 366 16.50 -4.41 -24.03
N SER A 367 16.26 -5.68 -24.32
CA SER A 367 15.86 -6.68 -23.32
C SER A 367 16.93 -6.86 -22.23
N ALA A 368 18.22 -6.84 -22.62
CA ALA A 368 19.31 -6.98 -21.66
C ALA A 368 19.46 -5.75 -20.73
N VAL A 369 19.16 -4.55 -21.21
CA VAL A 369 19.09 -3.35 -20.35
C VAL A 369 17.85 -3.39 -19.44
N ALA A 370 16.72 -3.83 -19.96
CA ALA A 370 15.45 -3.91 -19.22
C ALA A 370 15.47 -4.94 -18.09
N VAL A 371 16.39 -5.90 -18.09
CA VAL A 371 16.60 -6.83 -16.95
C VAL A 371 16.92 -6.07 -15.65
N PHE A 372 17.54 -4.90 -15.73
CA PHE A 372 17.71 -4.03 -14.56
C PHE A 372 16.41 -3.31 -14.20
N VAL A 373 15.36 -4.10 -13.91
CA VAL A 373 14.03 -3.59 -13.56
C VAL A 373 14.15 -2.72 -12.30
N PRO A 374 13.77 -1.43 -12.36
CA PRO A 374 13.93 -0.52 -11.24
C PRO A 374 12.85 -0.68 -10.16
N PHE A 375 11.96 -1.63 -10.34
CA PHE A 375 10.84 -1.87 -9.42
C PHE A 375 11.18 -3.01 -8.45
N THR A 376 10.93 -2.77 -7.16
CA THR A 376 11.23 -3.71 -6.08
C THR A 376 9.93 -4.12 -5.37
N THR A 377 9.56 -3.42 -4.31
CA THR A 377 8.32 -3.60 -3.58
C THR A 377 7.74 -2.24 -3.24
N GLN A 378 6.44 -2.12 -3.36
CA GLN A 378 5.75 -0.90 -2.96
C GLN A 378 5.84 -0.71 -1.46
N GLU A 379 5.76 0.55 -1.04
CA GLU A 379 5.72 0.95 0.36
C GLU A 379 4.47 1.78 0.62
N ILE A 380 3.89 1.62 1.80
CA ILE A 380 2.78 2.45 2.26
C ILE A 380 3.23 3.15 3.52
N PHE A 381 3.61 4.41 3.37
CA PHE A 381 4.06 5.25 4.47
C PHE A 381 3.40 6.62 4.41
N HIS A 382 2.21 6.72 4.99
CA HIS A 382 1.47 7.97 5.09
C HIS A 382 1.80 8.69 6.41
N GLY A 383 1.71 10.01 6.40
CA GLY A 383 1.73 10.83 7.61
C GLY A 383 0.32 11.19 8.09
N GLY A 384 0.23 11.95 9.17
CA GLY A 384 -1.02 12.45 9.72
C GLY A 384 -1.82 11.38 10.47
N GLU A 385 -3.06 11.12 10.05
CA GLU A 385 -3.98 10.17 10.70
C GLU A 385 -3.75 8.70 10.29
N ALA A 386 -2.56 8.37 9.74
CA ALA A 386 -2.23 7.02 9.33
C ALA A 386 -2.18 6.04 10.50
N LEU A 387 -2.66 4.83 10.28
CA LEU A 387 -2.66 3.74 11.24
C LEU A 387 -1.53 2.76 10.93
N TYR A 388 -0.96 2.17 11.97
CA TYR A 388 0.03 1.10 11.85
C TYR A 388 -0.64 -0.25 11.53
N TYR A 389 -0.13 -0.95 10.50
CA TYR A 389 -0.67 -2.24 10.06
C TYR A 389 0.34 -3.39 10.08
N GLY A 390 1.56 -3.17 10.55
CA GLY A 390 2.63 -4.17 10.60
C GLY A 390 3.89 -3.68 9.90
N LEU A 391 4.84 -4.58 9.73
CA LEU A 391 6.05 -4.40 8.91
C LEU A 391 5.82 -5.08 7.56
N ASN A 392 6.25 -4.46 6.47
CA ASN A 392 6.31 -5.10 5.17
C ASN A 392 7.25 -6.31 5.23
N ALA A 393 6.74 -7.51 4.97
CA ALA A 393 7.51 -8.75 5.08
C ALA A 393 8.69 -8.82 4.10
N THR A 394 8.65 -8.03 3.01
CA THR A 394 9.72 -7.99 2.00
C THR A 394 10.81 -6.99 2.36
N SER A 395 10.44 -5.74 2.66
CA SER A 395 11.40 -4.65 2.92
C SER A 395 11.76 -4.47 4.39
N GLY A 396 10.92 -4.97 5.31
CA GLY A 396 11.02 -4.72 6.74
C GLY A 396 10.57 -3.31 7.16
N ASN A 397 10.07 -2.48 6.26
CA ASN A 397 9.60 -1.13 6.58
C ASN A 397 8.21 -1.16 7.23
N MET A 398 7.92 -0.12 8.05
CA MET A 398 6.60 0.01 8.67
C MET A 398 5.53 0.33 7.64
N ILE A 399 4.38 -0.33 7.74
CA ILE A 399 3.18 -0.03 6.95
C ILE A 399 2.33 0.94 7.77
N LEU A 400 2.33 2.20 7.35
CA LEU A 400 1.50 3.27 7.91
C LEU A 400 0.52 3.73 6.84
N ALA A 401 -0.75 3.40 7.01
CA ALA A 401 -1.78 3.64 6.00
C ALA A 401 -2.93 4.48 6.53
N ASP A 402 -3.31 5.50 5.80
CA ASP A 402 -4.48 6.33 6.06
C ASP A 402 -5.61 5.92 5.13
N ARG A 403 -6.58 5.18 5.66
CA ARG A 403 -7.73 4.68 4.89
C ARG A 403 -8.62 5.78 4.31
N LYS A 404 -8.62 6.98 4.90
CA LYS A 404 -9.38 8.12 4.37
C LYS A 404 -8.86 8.60 3.02
N LYS A 405 -7.62 8.24 2.65
CA LYS A 405 -7.04 8.53 1.33
C LYS A 405 -7.48 7.56 0.23
N LEU A 406 -8.10 6.45 0.59
CA LEU A 406 -8.64 5.51 -0.37
C LEU A 406 -9.89 6.07 -1.05
N LYS A 407 -10.09 5.68 -2.30
CA LYS A 407 -11.30 6.01 -3.05
C LYS A 407 -12.54 5.42 -2.36
N THR A 408 -12.39 4.22 -1.80
CA THR A 408 -13.42 3.54 -1.02
C THR A 408 -12.80 3.03 0.28
N PRO A 409 -12.95 3.75 1.43
CA PRO A 409 -12.28 3.43 2.68
C PRO A 409 -12.83 2.21 3.40
N ASN A 410 -13.89 1.58 2.88
CA ASN A 410 -14.48 0.36 3.42
C ASN A 410 -13.45 -0.76 3.48
N GLY A 411 -13.55 -1.65 4.45
CA GLY A 411 -12.54 -2.69 4.64
C GLY A 411 -13.07 -4.03 5.12
N MET A 412 -12.23 -5.04 4.93
CA MET A 412 -12.46 -6.40 5.38
C MET A 412 -11.22 -6.94 6.13
N ILE A 413 -11.43 -7.66 7.23
CA ILE A 413 -10.40 -8.44 7.93
C ILE A 413 -10.80 -9.91 7.86
N LEU A 414 -10.03 -10.70 7.12
CA LEU A 414 -10.34 -12.09 6.80
C LEU A 414 -9.25 -13.03 7.32
N GLY A 415 -9.64 -14.18 7.88
CA GLY A 415 -8.67 -15.17 8.32
C GLY A 415 -9.29 -16.32 9.12
N THR A 416 -8.55 -17.41 9.24
CA THR A 416 -8.96 -18.57 10.05
C THR A 416 -9.01 -18.24 11.54
N PRO A 417 -9.69 -19.06 12.37
CA PRO A 417 -9.62 -18.94 13.82
C PRO A 417 -8.17 -18.97 14.33
N GLY A 418 -7.83 -18.07 15.26
CA GLY A 418 -6.48 -17.98 15.84
C GLY A 418 -5.44 -17.27 14.96
N SER A 419 -5.78 -16.80 13.76
CA SER A 419 -4.87 -16.04 12.88
C SER A 419 -4.58 -14.60 13.35
N GLY A 420 -5.33 -14.07 14.34
CA GLY A 420 -5.12 -12.73 14.89
C GLY A 420 -6.16 -11.66 14.44
N LYS A 421 -7.29 -12.04 13.84
CA LYS A 421 -8.34 -11.12 13.36
C LYS A 421 -8.81 -10.10 14.41
N SER A 422 -9.33 -10.61 15.54
CA SER A 422 -9.85 -9.76 16.62
C SER A 422 -8.75 -8.87 17.23
N PHE A 423 -7.51 -9.37 17.29
CA PHE A 423 -6.35 -8.57 17.72
C PHE A 423 -6.06 -7.42 16.76
N SER A 424 -6.01 -7.69 15.45
CA SER A 424 -5.78 -6.68 14.41
C SER A 424 -6.89 -5.63 14.36
N ALA A 425 -8.15 -6.04 14.58
CA ALA A 425 -9.27 -5.13 14.70
C ALA A 425 -9.14 -4.21 15.94
N LYS A 426 -8.83 -4.79 17.10
CA LYS A 426 -8.60 -4.02 18.35
C LYS A 426 -7.44 -3.06 18.22
N ARG A 427 -6.32 -3.48 17.59
CA ARG A 427 -5.20 -2.58 17.30
C ARG A 427 -5.63 -1.41 16.42
N SER A 428 -6.43 -1.67 15.38
CA SER A 428 -6.97 -0.61 14.51
C SER A 428 -7.87 0.35 15.28
N ILE A 429 -8.74 -0.17 16.18
CA ILE A 429 -9.59 0.65 17.08
C ILE A 429 -8.74 1.57 17.96
N VAL A 430 -7.69 1.04 18.60
CA VAL A 430 -6.75 1.83 19.40
C VAL A 430 -6.08 2.90 18.53
N GLY A 431 -5.61 2.52 17.34
CA GLY A 431 -4.98 3.45 16.41
C GLY A 431 -5.91 4.61 16.01
N VAL A 432 -7.16 4.31 15.67
CA VAL A 432 -8.18 5.34 15.33
C VAL A 432 -8.43 6.25 16.55
N PHE A 433 -8.60 5.66 17.72
CA PHE A 433 -8.85 6.43 18.95
C PHE A 433 -7.73 7.40 19.29
N LEU A 434 -6.47 6.98 19.12
CA LEU A 434 -5.32 7.79 19.50
C LEU A 434 -4.95 8.83 18.43
N ASN A 435 -5.10 8.50 17.13
CA ASN A 435 -4.63 9.36 16.02
C ASN A 435 -5.69 10.29 15.44
N THR A 436 -6.98 10.03 15.69
CA THR A 436 -8.08 10.81 15.10
C THR A 436 -9.02 11.35 16.18
N LYS A 437 -10.02 12.12 15.77
CA LYS A 437 -11.16 12.53 16.62
C LYS A 437 -12.47 11.82 16.19
N ASP A 438 -12.38 10.83 15.34
CA ASP A 438 -13.52 10.12 14.77
C ASP A 438 -14.26 9.29 15.82
N ASP A 439 -15.51 8.97 15.54
CA ASP A 439 -16.30 8.05 16.34
C ASP A 439 -16.04 6.61 15.94
N ILE A 440 -16.16 5.72 16.91
CA ILE A 440 -15.93 4.28 16.74
C ILE A 440 -17.13 3.52 17.28
N LEU A 441 -17.78 2.76 16.40
CA LEU A 441 -18.90 1.89 16.77
C LEU A 441 -18.50 0.44 16.48
N ILE A 442 -18.85 -0.45 17.39
CA ILE A 442 -18.44 -1.86 17.33
C ILE A 442 -19.69 -2.73 17.50
N CYS A 443 -19.93 -3.65 16.59
CA CYS A 443 -20.91 -4.73 16.73
C CYS A 443 -20.18 -5.99 17.18
N ASP A 444 -20.44 -6.45 18.40
CA ASP A 444 -19.72 -7.52 19.10
C ASP A 444 -20.63 -8.71 19.42
N PRO A 445 -20.74 -9.70 18.52
CA PRO A 445 -21.56 -10.89 18.75
C PRO A 445 -20.95 -11.91 19.71
N GLU A 446 -19.67 -11.77 20.08
CA GLU A 446 -18.94 -12.75 20.91
C GLU A 446 -18.47 -12.18 22.26
N ALA A 447 -18.73 -10.88 22.54
CA ALA A 447 -18.31 -10.15 23.73
C ALA A 447 -16.78 -10.18 23.94
N GLU A 448 -16.02 -9.86 22.88
CA GLU A 448 -14.56 -9.84 22.92
C GLU A 448 -13.98 -8.44 23.10
N TYR A 449 -14.74 -7.37 22.85
CA TYR A 449 -14.22 -6.00 22.77
C TYR A 449 -14.43 -5.19 24.07
N PHE A 450 -15.26 -5.63 25.00
CA PHE A 450 -15.59 -4.87 26.21
C PHE A 450 -14.36 -4.48 27.07
N PRO A 451 -13.27 -5.29 27.22
CA PRO A 451 -12.12 -4.90 28.03
C PRO A 451 -11.39 -3.69 27.42
N LEU A 452 -11.26 -3.68 26.09
CA LEU A 452 -10.66 -2.57 25.36
C LEU A 452 -11.52 -1.30 25.47
N VAL A 453 -12.83 -1.44 25.24
CA VAL A 453 -13.77 -0.31 25.26
C VAL A 453 -13.81 0.35 26.65
N ASN A 454 -13.86 -0.45 27.71
CA ASN A 454 -13.81 0.06 29.08
C ASN A 454 -12.49 0.79 29.39
N ARG A 455 -11.35 0.26 28.87
CA ARG A 455 -10.04 0.92 29.07
C ARG A 455 -9.93 2.27 28.35
N LEU A 456 -10.65 2.43 27.24
CA LEU A 456 -10.75 3.69 26.51
C LEU A 456 -11.94 4.56 26.97
N GLU A 457 -12.54 4.25 28.11
CA GLU A 457 -13.71 4.93 28.68
C GLU A 457 -14.88 5.04 27.70
N GLY A 458 -15.00 4.06 26.82
CA GLY A 458 -16.12 3.91 25.91
C GLY A 458 -17.35 3.33 26.61
N GLN A 459 -18.44 3.26 25.88
CA GLN A 459 -19.71 2.72 26.37
C GLN A 459 -19.94 1.32 25.81
N VAL A 460 -20.27 0.37 26.69
CA VAL A 460 -20.73 -0.97 26.29
C VAL A 460 -22.24 -1.04 26.51
N ILE A 461 -22.99 -1.30 25.43
CA ILE A 461 -24.45 -1.45 25.44
C ILE A 461 -24.75 -2.94 25.27
N LYS A 462 -25.29 -3.56 26.30
CA LYS A 462 -25.62 -4.98 26.29
C LYS A 462 -27.07 -5.16 25.84
N ILE A 463 -27.28 -5.71 24.66
CA ILE A 463 -28.61 -6.03 24.12
C ILE A 463 -28.88 -7.52 24.36
N SER A 464 -29.78 -7.85 25.26
CA SER A 464 -30.15 -9.23 25.57
C SER A 464 -31.58 -9.30 26.12
N PRO A 465 -32.23 -10.46 26.10
CA PRO A 465 -33.59 -10.61 26.66
C PRO A 465 -33.69 -10.29 28.17
N THR A 466 -32.57 -10.31 28.88
CA THR A 466 -32.50 -10.03 30.33
C THR A 466 -31.91 -8.63 30.64
N SER A 467 -31.51 -7.88 29.62
CA SER A 467 -30.96 -6.52 29.79
C SER A 467 -32.05 -5.51 30.04
N THR A 468 -31.72 -4.46 30.78
CA THR A 468 -32.51 -3.24 30.91
C THR A 468 -32.12 -2.15 29.93
N GLN A 469 -31.18 -2.43 29.02
CA GLN A 469 -30.70 -1.54 27.95
C GLN A 469 -31.41 -1.88 26.65
N TYR A 470 -32.07 -0.88 26.07
CA TYR A 470 -32.90 -1.08 24.89
C TYR A 470 -32.51 -0.12 23.77
N VAL A 471 -32.63 -0.58 22.55
CA VAL A 471 -32.45 0.19 21.30
C VAL A 471 -33.71 -0.02 20.46
N ASN A 472 -34.40 1.06 20.13
CA ASN A 472 -35.62 1.03 19.35
C ASN A 472 -35.29 0.92 17.85
N PRO A 473 -35.69 -0.15 17.13
CA PRO A 473 -35.52 -0.25 15.69
C PRO A 473 -36.30 0.82 14.91
N MET A 474 -37.28 1.47 15.54
CA MET A 474 -38.07 2.53 14.90
C MET A 474 -37.43 3.93 15.02
N ASP A 475 -36.28 4.09 15.69
CA ASP A 475 -35.60 5.39 15.79
C ASP A 475 -35.17 5.89 14.41
N ILE A 476 -35.44 7.16 14.11
CA ILE A 476 -35.13 7.82 12.85
C ILE A 476 -34.49 9.18 13.09
N ASN A 477 -33.47 9.50 12.30
CA ASN A 477 -32.93 10.84 12.21
C ASN A 477 -33.58 11.56 11.02
N LEU A 478 -34.21 12.72 11.25
CA LEU A 478 -34.86 13.51 10.18
C LEU A 478 -33.90 14.53 9.54
N ASN A 479 -32.70 14.74 10.13
CA ASN A 479 -31.70 15.68 9.63
C ASN A 479 -30.85 15.00 8.54
N TYR A 480 -31.41 14.83 7.38
CA TYR A 480 -30.70 14.36 6.17
C TYR A 480 -30.46 15.53 5.21
N SER A 481 -29.60 15.31 4.19
CA SER A 481 -29.44 16.27 3.11
C SER A 481 -30.74 16.43 2.30
N GLU A 482 -30.91 17.56 1.62
CA GLU A 482 -32.12 17.88 0.82
C GLU A 482 -32.46 16.84 -0.25
N ASP A 483 -31.46 16.01 -0.66
CA ASP A 483 -31.60 15.01 -1.72
C ASP A 483 -32.10 13.63 -1.25
N ASP A 484 -32.10 13.33 0.06
CA ASP A 484 -32.45 12.01 0.60
C ASP A 484 -33.80 12.06 1.36
N ASN A 485 -34.62 11.03 1.19
CA ASN A 485 -35.87 10.84 1.96
C ASN A 485 -35.62 9.90 3.13
N PRO A 486 -35.51 10.42 4.38
CA PRO A 486 -35.22 9.62 5.56
C PRO A 486 -36.26 8.51 5.80
N LEU A 487 -37.54 8.82 5.53
CA LEU A 487 -38.62 7.85 5.71
C LEU A 487 -38.55 6.70 4.71
N ALA A 488 -38.11 6.95 3.47
CA ALA A 488 -37.95 5.87 2.49
C ALA A 488 -36.84 4.88 2.91
N LEU A 489 -35.68 5.41 3.37
CA LEU A 489 -34.59 4.58 3.90
C LEU A 489 -35.02 3.80 5.14
N LYS A 490 -35.80 4.43 6.00
CA LYS A 490 -36.33 3.77 7.19
C LYS A 490 -37.36 2.69 6.82
N SER A 491 -38.19 2.93 5.80
CA SER A 491 -39.12 1.93 5.29
C SER A 491 -38.36 0.70 4.75
N ASP A 492 -37.29 0.89 3.99
CA ASP A 492 -36.43 -0.21 3.49
C ASP A 492 -35.79 -1.00 4.63
N PHE A 493 -35.33 -0.31 5.69
CA PHE A 493 -34.85 -0.97 6.89
C PHE A 493 -35.94 -1.80 7.58
N ILE A 494 -37.13 -1.25 7.79
CA ILE A 494 -38.27 -1.94 8.43
C ILE A 494 -38.72 -3.13 7.58
N LEU A 495 -38.73 -3.01 6.26
CA LEU A 495 -38.99 -4.14 5.36
C LEU A 495 -37.98 -5.27 5.58
N SER A 496 -36.70 -4.97 5.66
CA SER A 496 -35.65 -5.95 5.95
C SER A 496 -35.78 -6.56 7.35
N PHE A 497 -36.16 -5.76 8.34
CA PHE A 497 -36.44 -6.25 9.69
C PHE A 497 -37.63 -7.22 9.72
N CYS A 498 -38.78 -6.86 9.08
CA CYS A 498 -39.93 -7.70 8.98
C CYS A 498 -39.64 -8.97 8.17
N GLU A 499 -38.82 -8.91 7.16
CA GLU A 499 -38.40 -10.09 6.40
C GLU A 499 -37.63 -11.09 7.23
N LEU A 500 -36.68 -10.63 8.06
CA LEU A 500 -36.01 -11.50 9.04
C LEU A 500 -36.94 -12.09 10.08
N ALA A 501 -37.94 -11.30 10.51
CA ALA A 501 -38.88 -11.72 11.56
C ALA A 501 -40.02 -12.62 11.05
N ALA A 502 -40.52 -12.38 9.83
CA ALA A 502 -41.75 -12.95 9.32
C ALA A 502 -41.65 -13.61 7.92
N GLY A 503 -40.63 -13.32 7.13
CA GLY A 503 -40.57 -13.68 5.69
C GLY A 503 -40.32 -15.16 5.37
N GLY A 504 -39.98 -16.01 6.32
CA GLY A 504 -39.78 -17.44 6.11
C GLY A 504 -38.62 -17.76 5.14
N ARG A 505 -38.70 -18.85 4.35
CA ARG A 505 -37.64 -19.28 3.43
C ARG A 505 -37.58 -18.50 2.11
N ASN A 506 -38.72 -17.94 1.69
CA ASN A 506 -38.87 -17.31 0.38
C ASN A 506 -38.91 -15.77 0.47
N GLY A 507 -38.69 -15.19 1.65
CA GLY A 507 -38.81 -13.76 1.90
C GLY A 507 -40.28 -13.29 1.99
N LEU A 508 -40.49 -11.97 1.96
CA LEU A 508 -41.78 -11.32 1.96
C LEU A 508 -42.35 -11.23 0.54
N GLU A 509 -43.63 -11.55 0.39
CA GLU A 509 -44.37 -11.40 -0.88
C GLU A 509 -44.63 -9.90 -1.22
N PRO A 510 -44.85 -9.56 -2.50
CA PRO A 510 -45.06 -8.15 -2.89
C PRO A 510 -46.21 -7.46 -2.16
N VAL A 511 -47.31 -8.18 -1.87
CA VAL A 511 -48.44 -7.64 -1.11
C VAL A 511 -48.03 -7.34 0.32
N GLU A 512 -47.26 -8.22 0.95
CA GLU A 512 -46.75 -8.05 2.31
C GLU A 512 -45.81 -6.81 2.42
N LYS A 513 -44.94 -6.64 1.45
CA LYS A 513 -44.07 -5.45 1.36
C LYS A 513 -44.94 -4.17 1.27
N THR A 514 -46.01 -4.18 0.50
CA THR A 514 -46.91 -3.03 0.38
C THR A 514 -47.65 -2.73 1.68
N VAL A 515 -48.10 -3.77 2.38
CA VAL A 515 -48.77 -3.65 3.69
C VAL A 515 -47.83 -3.02 4.72
N ILE A 516 -46.59 -3.49 4.79
CA ILE A 516 -45.59 -2.97 5.72
C ILE A 516 -45.22 -1.50 5.39
N ASP A 517 -44.92 -1.17 4.13
CA ASP A 517 -44.57 0.20 3.73
C ASP A 517 -45.72 1.19 4.04
N ARG A 518 -46.95 0.79 3.79
CA ARG A 518 -48.14 1.58 4.13
C ARG A 518 -48.25 1.83 5.64
N ALA A 519 -48.03 0.81 6.46
CA ALA A 519 -48.06 0.92 7.90
C ALA A 519 -46.94 1.84 8.41
N VAL A 520 -45.71 1.69 7.90
CA VAL A 520 -44.58 2.55 8.24
C VAL A 520 -44.89 4.03 8.01
N ARG A 521 -45.45 4.36 6.85
CA ARG A 521 -45.82 5.76 6.54
C ARG A 521 -46.87 6.33 7.47
N ILE A 522 -47.77 5.48 7.98
CA ILE A 522 -48.84 5.91 8.91
C ILE A 522 -48.26 6.15 10.30
N VAL A 523 -47.47 5.21 10.83
CA VAL A 523 -46.97 5.31 12.23
C VAL A 523 -45.97 6.41 12.45
N TYR A 524 -45.26 6.85 11.41
CA TYR A 524 -44.33 7.99 11.52
C TYR A 524 -44.99 9.37 11.36
N ARG A 525 -46.28 9.48 10.96
CA ARG A 525 -46.96 10.77 10.79
C ARG A 525 -46.93 11.65 12.06
N PRO A 526 -47.21 11.11 13.28
CA PRO A 526 -47.14 11.91 14.50
C PRO A 526 -45.75 12.48 14.77
N TYR A 527 -44.73 11.67 14.58
CA TYR A 527 -43.34 12.08 14.79
C TYR A 527 -42.85 13.11 13.77
N ILE A 528 -43.23 12.96 12.51
CA ILE A 528 -42.87 13.92 11.43
C ILE A 528 -43.57 15.27 11.69
N ALA A 529 -44.82 15.27 12.18
CA ALA A 529 -45.55 16.50 12.50
C ALA A 529 -45.00 17.20 13.72
N ASP A 530 -44.50 16.45 14.70
CA ASP A 530 -43.95 16.98 15.95
C ASP A 530 -42.82 16.05 16.44
N PRO A 531 -41.56 16.33 16.08
CA PRO A 531 -40.43 15.43 16.31
C PRO A 531 -39.94 15.43 17.76
N ARG A 532 -40.81 15.03 18.70
CA ARG A 532 -40.48 14.80 20.12
C ARG A 532 -40.26 13.32 20.41
N PRO A 533 -39.39 12.94 21.36
CA PRO A 533 -39.13 11.54 21.73
C PRO A 533 -40.40 10.74 22.08
N GLU A 534 -41.42 11.41 22.66
CA GLU A 534 -42.68 10.76 23.01
C GLU A 534 -43.49 10.30 21.78
N ASN A 535 -43.31 10.97 20.63
CA ASN A 535 -44.01 10.67 19.37
C ASN A 535 -43.26 9.65 18.52
N MET A 536 -42.04 9.24 18.92
CA MET A 536 -41.30 8.21 18.22
C MET A 536 -42.02 6.87 18.28
N PRO A 537 -42.37 6.24 17.15
CA PRO A 537 -43.10 4.98 17.17
C PRO A 537 -42.26 3.84 17.79
N LEU A 538 -42.97 2.84 18.29
CA LEU A 538 -42.44 1.56 18.74
C LEU A 538 -42.82 0.46 17.76
N LEU A 539 -42.19 -0.70 17.90
CA LEU A 539 -42.56 -1.88 17.11
C LEU A 539 -44.05 -2.29 17.31
N GLU A 540 -44.59 -2.03 18.50
CA GLU A 540 -46.01 -2.23 18.83
C GLU A 540 -46.92 -1.35 17.96
N ASP A 541 -46.58 -0.08 17.75
CA ASP A 541 -47.37 0.82 16.89
C ASP A 541 -47.41 0.30 15.44
N LEU A 542 -46.29 -0.22 14.95
CA LEU A 542 -46.24 -0.86 13.62
C LEU A 542 -47.10 -2.14 13.55
N TYR A 543 -47.00 -2.99 14.59
CA TYR A 543 -47.80 -4.20 14.72
C TYR A 543 -49.30 -3.90 14.70
N ASP A 544 -49.74 -2.95 15.51
CA ASP A 544 -51.13 -2.54 15.59
C ASP A 544 -51.65 -1.96 14.29
N GLU A 545 -50.84 -1.16 13.58
CA GLU A 545 -51.25 -0.61 12.30
C GLU A 545 -51.31 -1.67 11.21
N ILE A 546 -50.41 -2.65 11.19
CA ILE A 546 -50.47 -3.81 10.27
C ILE A 546 -51.72 -4.61 10.57
N LYS A 547 -52.04 -4.89 11.83
CA LYS A 547 -53.19 -5.66 12.27
C LYS A 547 -54.55 -5.03 11.88
N ARG A 548 -54.59 -3.69 11.75
CA ARG A 548 -55.82 -2.94 11.32
C ARG A 548 -56.07 -3.05 9.81
N GLN A 549 -55.11 -3.48 9.02
CA GLN A 549 -55.28 -3.59 7.58
C GLN A 549 -56.12 -4.81 7.21
N PRO A 550 -56.99 -4.73 6.16
CA PRO A 550 -57.96 -5.77 5.85
C PRO A 550 -57.38 -6.99 5.11
N GLU A 551 -56.15 -6.90 4.58
CA GLU A 551 -55.53 -7.94 3.78
C GLU A 551 -55.19 -9.18 4.63
N PRO A 552 -55.41 -10.42 4.14
CA PRO A 552 -55.03 -11.66 4.85
C PRO A 552 -53.53 -11.72 5.16
N GLU A 553 -52.70 -11.17 4.27
CA GLU A 553 -51.24 -11.06 4.39
C GLU A 553 -50.87 -10.20 5.60
N ALA A 554 -51.63 -9.14 5.88
CA ALA A 554 -51.44 -8.30 7.05
C ALA A 554 -51.60 -9.07 8.36
N GLN A 555 -52.61 -9.95 8.42
CA GLN A 555 -52.86 -10.80 9.58
C GLN A 555 -51.74 -11.84 9.78
N ARG A 556 -51.18 -12.36 8.67
CA ARG A 556 -50.03 -13.29 8.72
C ARG A 556 -48.78 -12.62 9.28
N ILE A 557 -48.48 -11.41 8.78
CA ILE A 557 -47.33 -10.61 9.28
C ILE A 557 -47.54 -10.25 10.74
N ALA A 558 -48.70 -9.75 11.13
CA ALA A 558 -48.98 -9.40 12.51
C ALA A 558 -48.81 -10.62 13.44
N ALA A 559 -49.35 -11.79 13.07
CA ALA A 559 -49.16 -13.00 13.86
C ALA A 559 -47.68 -13.41 14.00
N ALA A 560 -46.86 -13.20 12.99
CA ALA A 560 -45.42 -13.47 13.06
C ALA A 560 -44.67 -12.42 13.93
N LEU A 561 -45.05 -11.14 13.85
CA LEU A 561 -44.47 -10.07 14.65
C LEU A 561 -44.89 -10.13 16.12
N GLU A 562 -46.01 -10.79 16.48
CA GLU A 562 -46.49 -10.89 17.86
C GLU A 562 -45.42 -11.44 18.83
N LEU A 563 -44.58 -12.37 18.35
CA LEU A 563 -43.46 -12.92 19.13
C LEU A 563 -42.48 -11.86 19.56
N TYR A 564 -42.26 -10.82 18.75
CA TYR A 564 -41.29 -9.75 18.95
C TYR A 564 -41.88 -8.53 19.67
N VAL A 565 -43.21 -8.43 19.73
CA VAL A 565 -43.95 -7.32 20.36
C VAL A 565 -44.43 -7.71 21.75
N HIS A 566 -45.20 -8.78 21.83
CA HIS A 566 -45.85 -9.27 23.07
C HIS A 566 -45.26 -10.58 23.60
N GLY A 567 -44.50 -11.28 22.78
CA GLY A 567 -43.90 -12.57 23.12
C GLY A 567 -42.57 -12.48 23.85
N SER A 568 -41.90 -13.64 23.96
CA SER A 568 -40.63 -13.76 24.69
C SER A 568 -39.40 -13.10 24.02
N LEU A 569 -39.55 -12.61 22.78
CA LEU A 569 -38.48 -11.96 22.03
C LEU A 569 -38.70 -10.44 21.88
N ASN A 570 -39.36 -9.79 22.83
CA ASN A 570 -39.77 -8.38 22.79
C ASN A 570 -38.64 -7.37 23.08
N VAL A 571 -37.38 -7.78 23.05
CA VAL A 571 -36.21 -6.91 23.37
C VAL A 571 -36.14 -5.64 22.50
N PHE A 572 -36.73 -5.65 21.32
CA PHE A 572 -36.76 -4.52 20.40
C PHE A 572 -38.07 -3.70 20.46
N ASN A 573 -39.01 -4.03 21.36
CA ASN A 573 -40.25 -3.28 21.53
C ASN A 573 -40.19 -2.33 22.74
N HIS A 574 -39.10 -1.57 22.84
CA HIS A 574 -38.90 -0.59 23.93
C HIS A 574 -38.30 0.70 23.37
N ARG A 575 -38.53 1.82 24.02
CA ARG A 575 -37.86 3.08 23.70
C ARG A 575 -36.38 2.96 23.99
N THR A 576 -35.54 3.57 23.14
CA THR A 576 -34.10 3.67 23.38
C THR A 576 -33.87 4.42 24.71
N ASN A 577 -33.18 3.75 25.61
CA ASN A 577 -32.87 4.26 26.95
C ASN A 577 -31.37 4.33 27.25
N VAL A 578 -30.56 4.12 26.21
CA VAL A 578 -29.10 4.18 26.28
C VAL A 578 -28.58 5.41 25.56
N ASP A 579 -27.52 6.02 26.11
CA ASP A 579 -26.85 7.12 25.45
C ASP A 579 -25.81 6.57 24.48
N ILE A 580 -26.08 6.70 23.18
CA ILE A 580 -25.16 6.25 22.11
C ILE A 580 -24.22 7.37 21.63
N ASN A 581 -24.11 8.50 22.37
CA ASN A 581 -23.32 9.66 21.96
C ASN A 581 -21.84 9.58 22.34
N ASN A 582 -21.43 8.54 23.10
CA ASN A 582 -20.01 8.35 23.41
C ASN A 582 -19.19 8.17 22.12
N ARG A 583 -17.93 8.60 22.17
CA ARG A 583 -16.99 8.48 21.03
C ARG A 583 -16.71 7.02 20.65
N ILE A 584 -16.69 6.11 21.63
CA ILE A 584 -16.58 4.67 21.41
C ILE A 584 -17.83 3.99 21.98
N VAL A 585 -18.57 3.29 21.15
CA VAL A 585 -19.75 2.51 21.55
C VAL A 585 -19.59 1.08 21.07
N CYS A 586 -19.71 0.13 21.99
CA CYS A 586 -19.71 -1.31 21.70
C CYS A 586 -21.09 -1.89 21.99
N PHE A 587 -21.71 -2.49 21.00
CA PHE A 587 -22.96 -3.22 21.15
C PHE A 587 -22.66 -4.70 21.38
N ASP A 588 -22.76 -5.16 22.62
CA ASP A 588 -22.64 -6.57 22.99
C ASP A 588 -23.99 -7.28 22.77
N ILE A 589 -24.00 -8.19 21.82
CA ILE A 589 -25.18 -9.00 21.44
C ILE A 589 -24.96 -10.50 21.64
N LYS A 590 -23.99 -10.89 22.47
CA LYS A 590 -23.63 -12.30 22.70
C LYS A 590 -24.81 -13.12 23.22
N GLU A 591 -25.56 -12.54 24.15
CA GLU A 591 -26.68 -13.21 24.80
C GLU A 591 -27.99 -13.21 23.98
N LEU A 592 -27.99 -12.52 22.82
CA LEU A 592 -29.06 -12.69 21.85
C LEU A 592 -29.00 -14.11 21.27
N GLY A 593 -30.07 -14.87 21.47
CA GLY A 593 -30.19 -16.22 20.90
C GLY A 593 -30.05 -16.19 19.37
N LYS A 594 -29.77 -17.33 18.77
CA LYS A 594 -29.48 -17.47 17.35
C LYS A 594 -30.50 -16.78 16.43
N GLN A 595 -31.78 -16.75 16.80
CA GLN A 595 -32.87 -16.11 16.03
C GLN A 595 -32.80 -14.58 16.07
N LEU A 596 -32.39 -13.99 17.21
CA LEU A 596 -32.32 -12.54 17.39
C LEU A 596 -30.99 -11.93 16.98
N LYS A 597 -29.94 -12.75 16.82
CA LYS A 597 -28.58 -12.24 16.56
C LYS A 597 -28.50 -11.45 15.25
N SER A 598 -29.05 -11.97 14.16
CA SER A 598 -29.10 -11.27 12.87
C SER A 598 -29.98 -10.02 12.92
N LEU A 599 -31.13 -10.07 13.62
CA LEU A 599 -31.98 -8.91 13.85
C LEU A 599 -31.24 -7.83 14.66
N GLY A 600 -30.53 -8.23 15.73
CA GLY A 600 -29.74 -7.32 16.53
C GLY A 600 -28.64 -6.62 15.71
N MET A 601 -27.92 -7.37 14.88
CA MET A 601 -26.90 -6.79 13.99
C MET A 601 -27.50 -5.80 12.99
N LEU A 602 -28.70 -6.10 12.44
CA LEU A 602 -29.40 -5.21 11.53
C LEU A 602 -29.81 -3.92 12.22
N VAL A 603 -30.35 -4.00 13.46
CA VAL A 603 -30.74 -2.82 14.27
C VAL A 603 -29.51 -1.97 14.60
N ILE A 604 -28.39 -2.58 14.98
CA ILE A 604 -27.14 -1.87 15.24
C ILE A 604 -26.66 -1.15 13.99
N GLN A 605 -26.72 -1.79 12.81
CA GLN A 605 -26.30 -1.18 11.56
C GLN A 605 -27.14 0.06 11.21
N ASP A 606 -28.44 0.05 11.51
CA ASP A 606 -29.30 1.22 11.36
C ASP A 606 -28.91 2.36 12.33
N GLN A 607 -28.61 2.03 13.60
CA GLN A 607 -28.12 3.02 14.56
C GLN A 607 -26.75 3.62 14.15
N VAL A 608 -25.87 2.79 13.60
CA VAL A 608 -24.60 3.27 13.04
C VAL A 608 -24.85 4.22 11.88
N TRP A 609 -25.79 3.90 10.99
CA TRP A 609 -26.18 4.79 9.90
C TRP A 609 -26.68 6.14 10.39
N ASN A 610 -27.53 6.15 11.43
CA ASN A 610 -27.99 7.38 12.07
C ASN A 610 -26.80 8.21 12.61
N ARG A 611 -25.80 7.55 13.20
CA ARG A 611 -24.58 8.25 13.70
C ARG A 611 -23.71 8.80 12.56
N VAL A 612 -23.51 8.04 11.49
CA VAL A 612 -22.78 8.49 10.30
C VAL A 612 -23.44 9.74 9.71
N SER A 613 -24.78 9.74 9.63
CA SER A 613 -25.54 10.88 9.13
C SER A 613 -25.35 12.14 9.98
N GLN A 614 -25.36 12.00 11.31
CA GLN A 614 -25.13 13.12 12.24
C GLN A 614 -23.70 13.65 12.15
N ASN A 615 -22.70 12.78 12.05
CA ASN A 615 -21.29 13.16 12.02
C ASN A 615 -20.88 13.83 10.72
N ARG A 616 -21.57 13.55 9.62
CA ARG A 616 -21.31 14.17 8.31
C ARG A 616 -21.36 15.69 8.38
N ASP A 617 -22.39 16.23 9.03
CA ASP A 617 -22.59 17.67 9.15
C ASP A 617 -21.50 18.36 9.98
N GLN A 618 -20.83 17.59 10.84
CA GLN A 618 -19.70 18.03 11.66
C GLN A 618 -18.34 17.83 10.97
N GLY A 619 -18.30 17.27 9.74
CA GLY A 619 -17.07 16.93 9.05
C GLY A 619 -16.26 15.82 9.75
N LYS A 620 -16.91 14.95 10.53
CA LYS A 620 -16.33 13.91 11.35
C LYS A 620 -16.60 12.53 10.73
N SER A 621 -15.59 11.68 10.66
CA SER A 621 -15.78 10.30 10.19
C SER A 621 -16.30 9.37 11.30
N THR A 622 -16.91 8.26 10.87
CA THR A 622 -17.42 7.24 11.79
C THR A 622 -16.88 5.87 11.35
N TRP A 623 -16.07 5.26 12.22
CA TRP A 623 -15.54 3.91 12.01
C TRP A 623 -16.53 2.89 12.59
N TYR A 624 -16.84 1.87 11.79
CA TYR A 624 -17.76 0.81 12.18
C TYR A 624 -17.11 -0.56 12.03
N PHE A 625 -16.86 -1.23 13.14
CA PHE A 625 -16.30 -2.59 13.17
C PHE A 625 -17.40 -3.61 13.42
N VAL A 626 -17.55 -4.57 12.51
CA VAL A 626 -18.58 -5.62 12.59
C VAL A 626 -17.90 -6.97 12.67
N ASP A 627 -17.94 -7.59 13.84
CA ASP A 627 -17.47 -8.96 13.97
C ASP A 627 -18.54 -9.95 13.48
N GLU A 628 -18.07 -11.12 13.01
CA GLU A 628 -18.90 -12.16 12.37
C GLU A 628 -19.79 -11.59 11.24
N PHE A 629 -19.23 -10.70 10.43
CA PHE A 629 -19.92 -9.94 9.38
C PHE A 629 -20.77 -10.79 8.43
N HIS A 630 -20.38 -12.06 8.18
CA HIS A 630 -21.11 -13.00 7.32
C HIS A 630 -22.58 -13.22 7.77
N LEU A 631 -22.92 -12.95 9.04
CA LEU A 631 -24.27 -13.07 9.56
C LEU A 631 -25.23 -12.02 8.97
N LEU A 632 -24.71 -10.86 8.55
CA LEU A 632 -25.49 -9.79 7.90
C LEU A 632 -25.75 -10.03 6.41
N LEU A 633 -25.16 -11.06 5.81
CA LEU A 633 -25.16 -11.23 4.36
C LEU A 633 -26.09 -12.36 3.90
N ARG A 634 -26.96 -12.85 4.77
CA ARG A 634 -27.90 -13.92 4.45
C ARG A 634 -29.25 -13.36 3.98
N GLY A 635 -29.73 -13.83 2.83
CA GLY A 635 -31.04 -13.46 2.29
C GLY A 635 -31.13 -12.00 1.80
N GLU A 636 -32.32 -11.45 1.71
CA GLU A 636 -32.56 -10.06 1.26
C GLU A 636 -31.98 -9.01 2.22
N VAL A 637 -31.71 -9.37 3.47
CA VAL A 637 -30.98 -8.50 4.41
C VAL A 637 -29.60 -8.14 3.89
N GLY A 638 -28.97 -9.06 3.13
CA GLY A 638 -27.72 -8.78 2.44
C GLY A 638 -27.82 -7.58 1.51
N SER A 639 -28.93 -7.43 0.79
CA SER A 639 -29.11 -6.33 -0.15
C SER A 639 -29.16 -4.96 0.54
N TRP A 640 -29.86 -4.83 1.66
CA TRP A 640 -29.88 -3.59 2.46
C TRP A 640 -28.51 -3.29 3.09
N SER A 641 -27.84 -4.31 3.63
CA SER A 641 -26.49 -4.16 4.19
C SER A 641 -25.48 -3.70 3.15
N VAL A 642 -25.54 -4.24 1.92
CA VAL A 642 -24.70 -3.82 0.79
C VAL A 642 -25.00 -2.39 0.38
N GLU A 643 -26.26 -1.98 0.34
CA GLU A 643 -26.65 -0.60 -0.01
C GLU A 643 -26.10 0.39 1.01
N ILE A 644 -26.24 0.12 2.30
CA ILE A 644 -25.67 0.95 3.36
C ILE A 644 -24.13 0.97 3.27
N TRP A 645 -23.48 -0.17 2.99
CA TRP A 645 -22.02 -0.25 2.81
C TRP A 645 -21.53 0.65 1.68
N LYS A 646 -22.25 0.73 0.58
CA LYS A 646 -21.97 1.66 -0.53
C LYS A 646 -22.16 3.12 -0.14
N ARG A 647 -23.21 3.42 0.65
CA ARG A 647 -23.53 4.78 1.10
C ARG A 647 -22.53 5.31 2.11
N PHE A 648 -21.98 4.47 2.99
CA PHE A 648 -20.97 4.88 3.97
C PHE A 648 -19.85 5.71 3.35
N ARG A 649 -19.34 5.33 2.19
CA ARG A 649 -18.30 6.06 1.46
C ARG A 649 -18.61 7.54 1.25
N LYS A 650 -19.86 7.87 0.85
CA LYS A 650 -20.27 9.25 0.56
C LYS A 650 -20.53 10.07 1.82
N TRP A 651 -20.72 9.40 2.94
CA TRP A 651 -21.16 10.00 4.21
C TRP A 651 -20.09 10.02 5.29
N GLY A 652 -18.85 9.64 4.96
CA GLY A 652 -17.74 9.63 5.91
C GLY A 652 -17.75 8.42 6.87
N GLY A 653 -18.54 7.39 6.57
CA GLY A 653 -18.49 6.11 7.25
C GLY A 653 -17.34 5.24 6.74
N ILE A 654 -16.64 4.56 7.65
CA ILE A 654 -15.52 3.66 7.37
C ILE A 654 -15.81 2.29 7.98
N PRO A 655 -16.67 1.47 7.33
CA PRO A 655 -17.01 0.16 7.85
C PRO A 655 -15.87 -0.84 7.65
N THR A 656 -15.77 -1.80 8.56
CA THR A 656 -14.82 -2.91 8.53
C THR A 656 -15.51 -4.20 8.94
N GLY A 657 -15.71 -5.09 7.99
CA GLY A 657 -16.27 -6.43 8.23
C GLY A 657 -15.17 -7.41 8.66
N ILE A 658 -15.40 -8.15 9.73
CA ILE A 658 -14.48 -9.13 10.27
C ILE A 658 -15.16 -10.50 10.18
N THR A 659 -14.52 -11.50 9.55
CA THR A 659 -15.10 -12.82 9.46
C THR A 659 -14.05 -13.91 9.27
N GLN A 660 -14.39 -15.11 9.73
CA GLN A 660 -13.64 -16.34 9.53
C GLN A 660 -14.29 -17.26 8.48
N ASN A 661 -15.53 -17.02 8.14
CA ASN A 661 -16.31 -17.88 7.24
C ASN A 661 -16.36 -17.31 5.83
N ILE A 662 -15.29 -17.57 5.08
CA ILE A 662 -15.09 -17.05 3.72
C ILE A 662 -16.00 -17.76 2.72
N LYS A 663 -16.29 -19.05 2.91
CA LYS A 663 -17.17 -19.80 1.99
C LYS A 663 -18.59 -19.25 2.00
N ASP A 664 -19.15 -19.02 3.18
CA ASP A 664 -20.47 -18.38 3.29
C ASP A 664 -20.44 -16.97 2.72
N LEU A 665 -19.35 -16.26 2.97
CA LEU A 665 -19.13 -14.93 2.41
C LEU A 665 -19.11 -14.96 0.88
N LEU A 666 -18.38 -15.82 0.23
CA LEU A 666 -18.21 -15.86 -1.23
C LEU A 666 -19.33 -16.58 -1.97
N SER A 667 -20.30 -17.17 -1.28
CA SER A 667 -21.46 -17.83 -1.90
C SER A 667 -22.60 -16.89 -2.26
N SER A 668 -22.58 -15.65 -1.77
CA SER A 668 -23.61 -14.63 -2.02
C SER A 668 -23.18 -13.65 -3.13
N PRO A 669 -24.04 -13.36 -4.13
CA PRO A 669 -23.75 -12.36 -5.17
C PRO A 669 -23.53 -10.95 -4.61
N GLU A 670 -24.14 -10.65 -3.47
CA GLU A 670 -24.01 -9.35 -2.80
C GLU A 670 -22.58 -9.07 -2.35
N ILE A 671 -21.75 -10.09 -2.16
CA ILE A 671 -20.38 -9.99 -1.67
C ILE A 671 -19.42 -9.48 -2.72
N GLU A 672 -19.61 -9.83 -3.98
CA GLU A 672 -18.83 -9.20 -5.05
C GLU A 672 -18.93 -7.68 -4.95
N ASN A 673 -20.14 -7.18 -4.73
CA ASN A 673 -20.37 -5.75 -4.51
C ASN A 673 -19.64 -5.18 -3.29
N ILE A 674 -19.51 -5.93 -2.19
CA ILE A 674 -18.82 -5.48 -0.99
C ILE A 674 -17.30 -5.44 -1.23
N PHE A 675 -16.72 -6.45 -1.87
CA PHE A 675 -15.31 -6.45 -2.24
C PHE A 675 -14.97 -5.34 -3.22
N GLU A 676 -15.78 -5.13 -4.27
CA GLU A 676 -15.62 -4.03 -5.24
C GLU A 676 -15.71 -2.64 -4.59
N ASN A 677 -16.42 -2.55 -3.46
CA ASN A 677 -16.55 -1.33 -2.68
C ASN A 677 -15.69 -1.32 -1.41
N SER A 678 -14.61 -2.09 -1.37
CA SER A 678 -13.67 -2.17 -0.25
C SER A 678 -12.24 -2.14 -0.75
N ASP A 679 -11.62 -0.95 -0.75
CA ASP A 679 -10.22 -0.78 -1.17
C ASP A 679 -9.22 -1.22 -0.09
N PHE A 680 -9.71 -1.61 1.10
CA PHE A 680 -8.89 -2.12 2.18
C PHE A 680 -9.24 -3.57 2.51
N VAL A 681 -8.30 -4.50 2.32
CA VAL A 681 -8.47 -5.90 2.76
C VAL A 681 -7.25 -6.34 3.54
N TYR A 682 -7.48 -6.81 4.76
CA TYR A 682 -6.46 -7.34 5.65
C TYR A 682 -6.63 -8.86 5.72
N LEU A 683 -5.80 -9.57 4.97
CA LEU A 683 -5.94 -11.00 4.72
C LEU A 683 -4.90 -11.77 5.52
N LEU A 684 -5.32 -12.39 6.59
CA LEU A 684 -4.50 -13.25 7.45
C LEU A 684 -4.47 -14.70 6.91
N ASN A 685 -3.91 -15.64 7.67
CA ASN A 685 -3.84 -17.05 7.28
C ASN A 685 -5.19 -17.62 6.83
N GLN A 686 -5.19 -18.39 5.74
CA GLN A 686 -6.38 -18.93 5.08
C GLN A 686 -6.35 -20.45 4.99
N ALA A 687 -7.51 -21.08 5.17
CA ALA A 687 -7.66 -22.50 4.90
C ALA A 687 -7.45 -22.82 3.40
N SER A 688 -6.92 -24.01 3.09
CA SER A 688 -6.56 -24.38 1.72
C SER A 688 -7.71 -24.28 0.72
N GLY A 689 -8.94 -24.61 1.13
CA GLY A 689 -10.14 -24.54 0.28
C GLY A 689 -10.56 -23.10 -0.04
N ASP A 690 -10.44 -22.19 0.92
CA ASP A 690 -10.83 -20.79 0.78
C ASP A 690 -9.80 -19.98 0.01
N ARG A 691 -8.52 -20.33 0.18
CA ARG A 691 -7.38 -19.67 -0.45
C ARG A 691 -7.48 -19.67 -1.97
N LYS A 692 -7.83 -20.80 -2.60
CA LYS A 692 -7.96 -20.88 -4.06
C LYS A 692 -8.99 -19.88 -4.59
N ILE A 693 -10.16 -19.84 -3.95
CA ILE A 693 -11.24 -18.92 -4.33
C ILE A 693 -10.83 -17.47 -4.14
N LEU A 694 -10.16 -17.16 -3.01
CA LEU A 694 -9.66 -15.80 -2.76
C LEU A 694 -8.58 -15.38 -3.76
N CYS A 695 -7.64 -16.26 -4.12
CA CYS A 695 -6.60 -15.96 -5.11
C CYS A 695 -7.20 -15.65 -6.48
N GLU A 696 -8.24 -16.37 -6.89
CA GLU A 696 -8.94 -16.14 -8.14
C GLU A 696 -9.72 -14.81 -8.10
N ARG A 697 -10.49 -14.56 -7.02
CA ARG A 697 -11.35 -13.37 -6.88
C ARG A 697 -10.59 -12.07 -6.64
N LEU A 698 -9.55 -12.10 -5.82
CA LEU A 698 -8.74 -10.92 -5.48
C LEU A 698 -7.51 -10.78 -6.38
N ASN A 699 -7.41 -11.58 -7.43
CA ASN A 699 -6.31 -11.54 -8.39
C ASN A 699 -4.90 -11.70 -7.75
N ILE A 700 -4.79 -12.54 -6.70
CA ILE A 700 -3.55 -12.78 -5.94
C ILE A 700 -2.61 -13.69 -6.73
N SER A 701 -1.33 -13.36 -6.82
CA SER A 701 -0.30 -14.22 -7.42
C SER A 701 0.05 -15.42 -6.54
N ASN A 702 0.68 -16.44 -7.11
CA ASN A 702 1.17 -17.59 -6.34
C ASN A 702 2.22 -17.20 -5.28
N GLN A 703 3.04 -16.20 -5.57
CA GLN A 703 4.04 -15.67 -4.65
C GLN A 703 3.38 -14.95 -3.47
N GLN A 704 2.39 -14.10 -3.74
CA GLN A 704 1.58 -13.45 -2.71
C GLN A 704 0.81 -14.49 -1.87
N ALA A 705 0.23 -15.51 -2.52
CA ALA A 705 -0.52 -16.58 -1.86
C ALA A 705 0.33 -17.37 -0.84
N ALA A 706 1.65 -17.43 -0.99
CA ALA A 706 2.54 -18.05 -0.03
C ALA A 706 2.46 -17.38 1.36
N HIS A 707 2.26 -16.06 1.41
CA HIS A 707 2.15 -15.28 2.64
C HIS A 707 0.83 -15.48 3.42
N ILE A 708 -0.16 -16.16 2.85
CA ILE A 708 -1.42 -16.52 3.51
C ILE A 708 -1.62 -18.03 3.64
N SER A 709 -0.62 -18.83 3.25
CA SER A 709 -0.73 -20.29 3.15
C SER A 709 -0.16 -20.98 4.34
N ASN A 710 0.63 -20.62 5.14
CA ASN A 710 1.18 -21.20 6.37
C ASN A 710 1.66 -20.06 7.28
N ALA A 711 0.96 -18.96 7.19
CA ALA A 711 1.27 -17.74 7.92
C ALA A 711 1.05 -17.95 9.41
N GLY A 712 1.93 -17.40 10.22
CA GLY A 712 1.77 -17.31 11.67
C GLY A 712 0.64 -16.32 12.04
N PRO A 713 0.25 -16.29 13.32
CA PRO A 713 -0.66 -15.25 13.80
C PRO A 713 -0.09 -13.85 13.57
N GLY A 714 -0.85 -12.98 12.93
CA GLY A 714 -0.40 -11.61 12.59
C GLY A 714 0.40 -11.51 11.30
N GLU A 715 0.44 -12.55 10.47
CA GLU A 715 1.08 -12.54 9.16
C GLU A 715 0.04 -12.65 8.04
N GLY A 716 0.29 -12.01 6.90
CA GLY A 716 -0.66 -12.06 5.79
C GLY A 716 -0.39 -11.08 4.67
N LEU A 717 -1.47 -10.67 3.99
CA LEU A 717 -1.47 -9.67 2.91
C LEU A 717 -2.37 -8.50 3.28
N ILE A 718 -1.91 -7.29 3.03
CA ILE A 718 -2.70 -6.07 3.10
C ILE A 718 -2.94 -5.53 1.69
N PHE A 719 -4.19 -5.26 1.39
CA PHE A 719 -4.62 -4.53 0.19
C PHE A 719 -4.94 -3.11 0.58
N PHE A 720 -4.38 -2.18 -0.14
CA PHE A 720 -4.63 -0.75 0.02
C PHE A 720 -4.81 -0.12 -1.37
N GLY A 721 -6.04 -0.04 -1.83
CA GLY A 721 -6.34 0.25 -3.23
C GLY A 721 -5.75 -0.82 -4.14
N ASN A 722 -4.89 -0.40 -5.06
CA ASN A 722 -4.22 -1.31 -6.00
C ASN A 722 -2.91 -1.92 -5.45
N VAL A 723 -2.51 -1.52 -4.24
CA VAL A 723 -1.27 -2.00 -3.63
C VAL A 723 -1.53 -3.24 -2.80
N ILE A 724 -0.77 -4.31 -3.04
CA ILE A 724 -0.84 -5.57 -2.28
C ILE A 724 0.53 -5.82 -1.66
N LEU A 725 0.62 -5.79 -0.33
CA LEU A 725 1.85 -6.01 0.41
C LEU A 725 1.74 -7.20 1.37
N PRO A 726 2.77 -8.03 1.47
CA PRO A 726 2.89 -8.98 2.56
C PRO A 726 3.28 -8.23 3.84
N PHE A 727 2.67 -8.60 4.96
CA PHE A 727 2.95 -7.96 6.25
C PHE A 727 3.22 -8.98 7.36
N VAL A 728 3.97 -8.52 8.36
CA VAL A 728 4.19 -9.20 9.64
C VAL A 728 3.87 -8.20 10.76
N ASP A 729 2.91 -8.54 11.60
CA ASP A 729 2.50 -7.77 12.77
C ASP A 729 2.79 -8.59 14.04
N ASP A 730 4.06 -8.61 14.45
CA ASP A 730 4.50 -9.21 15.71
C ASP A 730 4.47 -8.15 16.83
N PHE A 731 3.28 -7.94 17.39
CA PHE A 731 3.07 -6.95 18.44
C PHE A 731 3.84 -7.35 19.72
N PRO A 732 4.61 -6.43 20.35
CA PRO A 732 5.41 -6.76 21.55
C PRO A 732 4.53 -7.20 22.73
N LYS A 733 4.73 -8.46 23.18
CA LYS A 733 3.94 -9.07 24.26
C LYS A 733 4.21 -8.46 25.64
N ASP A 734 5.34 -7.79 25.81
CA ASP A 734 5.73 -7.04 27.02
C ASP A 734 5.08 -5.66 27.10
N ASN A 735 4.39 -5.20 26.06
CA ASN A 735 3.63 -3.97 26.09
C ASN A 735 2.28 -4.19 26.77
N LYS A 736 1.92 -3.31 27.73
CA LYS A 736 0.65 -3.40 28.46
C LYS A 736 -0.60 -3.38 27.57
N LEU A 737 -0.53 -2.78 26.40
CA LEU A 737 -1.64 -2.81 25.44
C LEU A 737 -1.90 -4.22 24.89
N TYR A 738 -0.89 -5.09 24.84
CA TYR A 738 -1.06 -6.45 24.37
C TYR A 738 -2.09 -7.22 25.22
N SER A 739 -2.00 -7.11 26.55
CA SER A 739 -2.90 -7.80 27.48
C SER A 739 -4.36 -7.40 27.35
N ILE A 740 -4.63 -6.13 26.91
CA ILE A 740 -5.97 -5.60 26.69
C ILE A 740 -6.56 -6.04 25.34
N MET A 741 -5.69 -6.25 24.35
CA MET A 741 -6.09 -6.62 22.98
C MET A 741 -6.15 -8.12 22.77
N THR A 742 -5.37 -8.93 23.53
CA THR A 742 -5.36 -10.39 23.37
C THR A 742 -6.67 -11.04 23.78
N THR A 743 -7.09 -12.07 23.04
CA THR A 743 -8.26 -12.92 23.39
C THR A 743 -7.86 -14.29 23.91
N LYS A 744 -6.55 -14.56 24.07
CA LYS A 744 -6.04 -15.85 24.54
C LYS A 744 -6.22 -16.00 26.05
N LEU A 745 -7.00 -16.99 26.48
CA LEU A 745 -7.37 -17.29 27.87
C LEU A 745 -6.20 -17.34 28.88
N GLY A 746 -5.00 -17.74 28.46
CA GLY A 746 -3.80 -17.80 29.32
C GLY A 746 -3.05 -16.48 29.44
N GLU A 747 -3.29 -15.54 28.53
CA GLU A 747 -2.62 -14.24 28.46
C GLU A 747 -3.47 -13.11 29.06
N THR A 748 -4.81 -13.24 29.05
CA THR A 748 -5.76 -12.30 29.68
C THR A 748 -5.69 -12.31 31.21
N ARG A 749 -5.49 -13.47 31.85
CA ARG A 749 -5.41 -13.60 33.34
C ARG A 749 -4.17 -12.95 33.97
N LYS A 750 -3.10 -12.73 33.21
CA LYS A 750 -1.90 -12.04 33.74
C LYS A 750 -2.11 -10.53 33.89
N GLY A 751 -3.02 -9.94 33.13
CA GLY A 751 -3.33 -8.49 33.23
C GLY A 751 -4.27 -8.13 34.40
N GLU A 752 -5.08 -9.08 34.89
CA GLU A 752 -5.99 -8.84 36.02
C GLU A 752 -5.28 -8.90 37.40
N ASN A 753 -4.19 -9.68 37.51
CA ASN A 753 -3.44 -9.84 38.76
C ASN A 753 -2.37 -8.75 39.01
N GLU A 754 -2.16 -7.79 38.11
CA GLU A 754 -1.24 -6.67 38.29
C GLU A 754 -1.95 -5.34 38.61
N HIS A 755 -3.26 -5.40 38.88
CA HIS A 755 -4.11 -4.23 39.22
C HIS A 755 -4.79 -4.30 40.59
N GLU A 756 -4.33 -5.18 41.54
CA GLU A 756 -4.59 -5.03 42.98
C GLU A 756 -3.50 -4.25 43.72
#